data_dad5a8c65a0504fcad77a20fc0c177e1
#
_entry.id   dad5a8c65a0504fcad77a20fc0c177e1
#
_cell.length_a   1.000
_cell.length_b   1.000
_cell.length_c   1.000
_cell.angle_alpha   90.00
_cell.angle_beta   90.00
_cell.angle_gamma   90.00
#
_symmetry.space_group_name_H-M   'P 1'
#
loop_
_entity.id
_entity.type
_entity.pdbx_description
1 polymer ?
#
loop_
_entity_poly.entity_id
_entity_poly.type
_entity_poly.pdbx_seq_one_letter_code
_entity_poly.pdbx_strand_id
1 'polypeptide(L)'
;MPAAVPLIAVVAGGIASAAVGGGIIGAVVAAGAAFVVSSIGQAIFPTKKAASTTAAAIAADTLTTTATTRTQSFRQAITEHQIVLGRVKVGGPIVFLHSATDDAGREDGYFYAVVVVAAHRVRGIGEVWLGDKAETDASFAGLVRVDRHLGEPDQAADANLVAETDGKWTAAHRGQGRAYIAVRLKITAEAFPSGPPNIAAIVEGADTILDPRTGVVGWSDNPALCLAWYITASFGWRAGWDDIDIPCLIAAANICDEITGTAAGIAERRYTCNGTLSLAEGKIAITEKLVAAMAGALVVSGGRFFIHAGGPALPVATLTSDDLRGDVTIQGSRARRDLFNGVRAVYVEPSANWQPTDAPPLLASNYVAEDGGEAIYTDLEFPLTTSVSTVQRLMKVALERNRRQRTVAFPAKLSALRLRPWEGATVALDRLVPFPARITGWSLAQDGGVDLVLAEEDVAVWNWDPALDERATGDSPSVVLPNPGRIATPAWISVETPLGSAFAALSMAWAPVASAHLAGYEVQFMPASVATWQGYGAGLGATAAGIPTAEPTAFRARAVARSGAVSGWREALAPAAVSAPTATGIAGGVRLSGGFPADAVRLQVFEASSNSLAAAQKLAAEPTSLFWDRTGFTTGQTRWYWLRSVSAEGNVSALAGPVTATAL
;
A
#
# COMPACT_ATOMS: atom_id res chain seq x y z
N MET A 1 2.18 -12.68 -51.77
CA MET A 1 3.36 -12.62 -50.90
C MET A 1 3.50 -11.17 -50.42
N PRO A 2 3.17 -10.81 -49.19
CA PRO A 2 3.56 -9.54 -48.63
C PRO A 2 4.94 -9.67 -48.00
N ALA A 3 5.82 -8.75 -48.38
CA ALA A 3 7.20 -8.66 -47.95
C ALA A 3 7.27 -8.54 -46.39
N ALA A 4 8.02 -9.44 -45.78
CA ALA A 4 8.42 -9.30 -44.38
C ALA A 4 9.30 -8.06 -44.25
N VAL A 5 8.78 -7.02 -43.60
CA VAL A 5 9.53 -5.82 -43.29
C VAL A 5 10.53 -6.14 -42.18
N PRO A 6 11.81 -5.81 -42.32
CA PRO A 6 12.80 -6.03 -41.28
C PRO A 6 12.67 -4.93 -40.21
N LEU A 7 11.69 -5.07 -39.33
CA LEU A 7 11.53 -4.18 -38.16
C LEU A 7 12.40 -4.58 -36.97
N ILE A 8 13.14 -5.65 -37.12
CA ILE A 8 13.87 -6.31 -36.01
C ILE A 8 15.26 -5.72 -35.76
N ALA A 9 15.79 -4.94 -36.72
CA ALA A 9 17.18 -4.46 -36.64
C ALA A 9 17.40 -3.16 -35.84
N VAL A 10 16.35 -2.40 -35.51
CA VAL A 10 16.53 -1.05 -34.94
C VAL A 10 16.52 -1.05 -33.40
N VAL A 11 15.90 -2.05 -32.73
CA VAL A 11 15.78 -2.07 -31.26
C VAL A 11 16.98 -2.75 -30.58
N ALA A 12 17.65 -3.68 -31.28
CA ALA A 12 18.81 -4.39 -30.71
C ALA A 12 20.11 -3.55 -30.69
N GLY A 13 20.26 -2.58 -31.61
CA GLY A 13 21.49 -1.76 -31.71
C GLY A 13 21.63 -0.65 -30.66
N GLY A 14 20.53 -0.17 -30.08
CA GLY A 14 20.56 0.97 -29.15
C GLY A 14 20.82 0.60 -27.69
N ILE A 15 20.62 -0.65 -27.31
CA ILE A 15 20.67 -1.08 -25.90
C ILE A 15 22.04 -1.70 -25.55
N ALA A 16 22.75 -2.23 -26.53
CA ALA A 16 24.00 -2.99 -26.28
C ALA A 16 25.26 -2.11 -26.20
N SER A 17 25.26 -0.92 -26.77
CA SER A 17 26.49 -0.12 -26.90
C SER A 17 26.88 0.69 -25.65
N ALA A 18 26.01 0.80 -24.65
CA ALA A 18 26.24 1.65 -23.48
C ALA A 18 26.73 0.90 -22.22
N ALA A 19 26.68 -0.45 -22.19
CA ALA A 19 26.89 -1.22 -20.96
C ALA A 19 28.16 -2.07 -20.89
N VAL A 20 28.86 -2.28 -22.02
CA VAL A 20 30.04 -3.16 -22.01
C VAL A 20 31.20 -2.46 -22.72
N GLY A 21 32.25 -2.11 -21.96
CA GLY A 21 33.50 -1.62 -22.55
C GLY A 21 34.01 -2.62 -23.58
N GLY A 22 34.45 -2.09 -24.73
CA GLY A 22 34.76 -2.74 -26.01
C GLY A 22 35.46 -4.08 -26.01
N GLY A 23 34.77 -5.13 -25.62
CA GLY A 23 35.23 -6.51 -25.66
C GLY A 23 34.26 -7.39 -26.45
N ILE A 24 34.66 -8.64 -26.67
CA ILE A 24 33.91 -9.66 -27.45
C ILE A 24 32.46 -9.81 -26.99
N ILE A 25 32.17 -9.60 -25.70
CA ILE A 25 30.81 -9.66 -25.14
C ILE A 25 29.89 -8.57 -25.77
N GLY A 26 30.40 -7.38 -25.98
CA GLY A 26 29.65 -6.29 -26.64
C GLY A 26 29.37 -6.59 -28.12
N ALA A 27 30.29 -7.22 -28.81
CA ALA A 27 30.15 -7.59 -30.24
C ALA A 27 29.18 -8.76 -30.44
N VAL A 28 29.16 -9.75 -29.54
CA VAL A 28 28.25 -10.91 -29.60
C VAL A 28 26.80 -10.47 -29.40
N VAL A 29 26.55 -9.52 -28.51
CA VAL A 29 25.21 -8.95 -28.29
C VAL A 29 24.76 -8.08 -29.46
N ALA A 30 25.68 -7.39 -30.13
CA ALA A 30 25.37 -6.51 -31.27
C ALA A 30 25.10 -7.24 -32.60
N ALA A 31 25.63 -8.47 -32.77
CA ALA A 31 25.46 -9.29 -33.98
C ALA A 31 24.17 -10.11 -34.07
N GLY A 32 23.25 -9.95 -33.16
CA GLY A 32 22.10 -10.70 -32.80
C GLY A 32 21.26 -11.42 -33.86
N ALA A 33 20.94 -12.67 -33.58
CA ALA A 33 19.90 -13.41 -34.31
C ALA A 33 18.87 -14.08 -33.40
N ALA A 34 18.94 -13.94 -32.08
CA ALA A 34 17.90 -14.42 -31.15
C ALA A 34 17.48 -13.27 -30.22
N PHE A 35 16.22 -12.90 -30.31
CA PHE A 35 15.63 -11.88 -29.45
C PHE A 35 15.05 -12.57 -28.20
N VAL A 36 15.57 -12.20 -27.02
CA VAL A 36 15.07 -12.68 -25.74
C VAL A 36 14.32 -11.55 -25.06
N VAL A 37 13.01 -11.70 -24.90
CA VAL A 37 12.21 -10.83 -24.06
C VAL A 37 12.14 -11.48 -22.67
N SER A 38 12.86 -10.91 -21.72
CA SER A 38 12.84 -11.32 -20.34
C SER A 38 12.81 -10.10 -19.43
N SER A 39 11.74 -9.92 -18.70
CA SER A 39 11.60 -8.83 -17.74
C SER A 39 12.59 -8.96 -16.57
N ILE A 40 12.92 -10.18 -16.18
CA ILE A 40 13.95 -10.45 -15.18
C ILE A 40 15.34 -10.28 -15.78
N GLY A 41 15.52 -10.50 -17.09
CA GLY A 41 16.75 -10.18 -17.79
C GLY A 41 17.11 -8.70 -17.75
N GLN A 42 16.13 -7.80 -17.77
CA GLN A 42 16.36 -6.35 -17.60
C GLN A 42 16.77 -5.99 -16.15
N ALA A 43 16.26 -6.69 -15.15
CA ALA A 43 16.74 -6.56 -13.77
C ALA A 43 18.16 -7.10 -13.58
N ILE A 44 18.56 -8.07 -14.41
CA ILE A 44 19.92 -8.67 -14.39
C ILE A 44 20.91 -7.81 -15.20
N PHE A 45 20.44 -7.11 -16.23
CA PHE A 45 21.24 -6.19 -17.08
C PHE A 45 20.57 -4.81 -17.10
N PRO A 46 20.60 -4.03 -16.01
CA PRO A 46 19.98 -2.72 -16.01
C PRO A 46 20.70 -1.83 -17.04
N THR A 47 20.01 -1.52 -18.11
CA THR A 47 20.38 -0.39 -18.94
C THR A 47 20.24 0.86 -18.08
N LYS A 48 21.36 1.54 -17.90
CA LYS A 48 21.55 2.71 -17.04
C LYS A 48 20.48 3.79 -17.31
N LYS A 49 19.35 3.72 -16.58
CA LYS A 49 18.64 4.94 -16.22
C LYS A 49 19.14 5.29 -14.83
N ALA A 50 19.80 6.44 -14.72
CA ALA A 50 20.17 6.96 -13.41
C ALA A 50 18.90 7.03 -12.58
N ALA A 51 18.80 6.16 -11.58
CA ALA A 51 17.72 6.21 -10.62
C ALA A 51 17.93 7.44 -9.76
N SER A 52 17.33 8.54 -10.17
CA SER A 52 17.02 9.60 -9.22
C SER A 52 15.90 9.06 -8.32
N THR A 53 15.92 9.39 -7.04
CA THR A 53 14.82 9.16 -6.10
C THR A 53 13.46 9.63 -6.63
N THR A 54 13.46 10.53 -7.60
CA THR A 54 12.33 11.00 -8.39
C THR A 54 11.78 9.94 -9.35
N ALA A 55 12.60 9.03 -9.89
CA ALA A 55 12.14 8.04 -10.88
C ALA A 55 11.34 6.90 -10.21
N ALA A 56 11.72 6.49 -9.01
CA ALA A 56 10.95 5.49 -8.23
C ALA A 56 9.58 6.07 -7.80
N ALA A 57 9.54 7.35 -7.41
CA ALA A 57 8.30 8.04 -7.10
C ALA A 57 7.40 8.21 -8.34
N ILE A 58 7.99 8.51 -9.50
CA ILE A 58 7.25 8.63 -10.76
C ILE A 58 6.74 7.26 -11.24
N ALA A 59 7.52 6.18 -11.06
CA ALA A 59 7.08 4.83 -11.42
C ALA A 59 5.94 4.35 -10.51
N ALA A 60 6.03 4.58 -9.21
CA ALA A 60 4.96 4.27 -8.26
C ALA A 60 3.70 5.11 -8.54
N ASP A 61 3.87 6.40 -8.85
CA ASP A 61 2.76 7.29 -9.22
C ASP A 61 2.11 6.84 -10.54
N THR A 62 2.90 6.43 -11.53
CA THR A 62 2.40 5.89 -12.80
C THR A 62 1.63 4.58 -12.59
N LEU A 63 2.12 3.67 -11.74
CA LEU A 63 1.41 2.43 -11.43
C LEU A 63 0.12 2.70 -10.67
N THR A 64 0.17 3.57 -9.66
CA THR A 64 -1.01 4.01 -8.91
C THR A 64 -2.05 4.65 -9.82
N THR A 65 -1.63 5.55 -10.72
CA THR A 65 -2.50 6.18 -11.70
C THR A 65 -3.09 5.15 -12.66
N THR A 66 -2.29 4.22 -13.17
CA THR A 66 -2.76 3.16 -14.07
C THR A 66 -3.74 2.21 -13.38
N ALA A 67 -3.48 1.83 -12.13
CA ALA A 67 -4.37 0.95 -11.38
C ALA A 67 -5.68 1.65 -11.00
N THR A 68 -5.61 2.91 -10.58
CA THR A 68 -6.80 3.72 -10.32
C THR A 68 -7.66 3.85 -11.59
N THR A 69 -7.02 4.05 -12.74
CA THR A 69 -7.70 4.11 -14.04
C THR A 69 -8.35 2.76 -14.40
N ARG A 70 -7.74 1.62 -14.02
CA ARG A 70 -8.29 0.27 -14.32
C ARG A 70 -9.64 0.00 -13.65
N THR A 71 -9.84 0.51 -12.44
CA THR A 71 -11.08 0.32 -11.68
C THR A 71 -12.08 1.44 -11.87
N GLN A 72 -11.73 2.48 -12.62
CA GLN A 72 -12.62 3.60 -12.90
C GLN A 72 -13.30 3.47 -14.25
N SER A 73 -14.57 3.87 -14.30
CA SER A 73 -15.28 4.14 -15.54
C SER A 73 -15.02 5.59 -15.96
N PHE A 74 -14.69 5.81 -17.21
CA PHE A 74 -14.35 7.12 -17.72
C PHE A 74 -15.02 7.39 -19.08
N ARG A 75 -15.20 8.65 -19.41
CA ARG A 75 -15.73 9.07 -20.71
C ARG A 75 -14.62 9.68 -21.54
N GLN A 76 -14.32 9.03 -22.67
CA GLN A 76 -13.31 9.49 -23.62
C GLN A 76 -13.80 9.19 -25.03
N ALA A 77 -13.64 10.13 -25.96
CA ALA A 77 -14.14 10.01 -27.34
C ALA A 77 -13.42 8.90 -28.11
N ILE A 78 -12.12 8.73 -27.86
CA ILE A 78 -11.28 7.67 -28.44
C ILE A 78 -10.45 7.09 -27.30
N THR A 79 -10.52 5.79 -27.11
CA THR A 79 -9.74 5.06 -26.11
C THR A 79 -9.17 3.78 -26.70
N GLU A 80 -8.02 3.38 -26.21
CA GLU A 80 -7.40 2.12 -26.61
C GLU A 80 -8.15 0.93 -26.04
N HIS A 81 -8.06 -0.17 -26.76
CA HIS A 81 -8.69 -1.43 -26.34
C HIS A 81 -8.01 -1.98 -25.08
N GLN A 82 -8.83 -2.45 -24.15
CA GLN A 82 -8.42 -3.11 -22.93
C GLN A 82 -8.59 -4.62 -23.06
N ILE A 83 -7.56 -5.36 -22.69
CA ILE A 83 -7.54 -6.83 -22.59
C ILE A 83 -7.63 -7.21 -21.12
N VAL A 84 -8.45 -8.20 -20.81
CA VAL A 84 -8.60 -8.75 -19.46
C VAL A 84 -8.16 -10.22 -19.45
N LEU A 85 -7.23 -10.56 -18.56
CA LEU A 85 -6.72 -11.93 -18.38
C LEU A 85 -6.93 -12.39 -16.94
N GLY A 86 -7.21 -13.67 -16.76
CA GLY A 86 -7.49 -14.23 -15.44
C GLY A 86 -8.74 -13.60 -14.82
N ARG A 87 -8.69 -13.30 -13.52
CA ARG A 87 -9.78 -12.69 -12.76
C ARG A 87 -9.33 -11.37 -12.15
N VAL A 88 -10.04 -10.28 -12.43
CA VAL A 88 -9.68 -8.94 -11.96
C VAL A 88 -10.88 -8.02 -11.86
N LYS A 89 -10.85 -7.05 -10.94
CA LYS A 89 -11.82 -5.94 -10.91
C LYS A 89 -11.42 -4.89 -11.94
N VAL A 90 -12.36 -4.53 -12.80
CA VAL A 90 -12.11 -3.66 -13.93
C VAL A 90 -13.27 -2.68 -14.16
N GLY A 91 -12.95 -1.42 -14.41
CA GLY A 91 -13.83 -0.43 -15.02
C GLY A 91 -13.59 -0.37 -16.52
N GLY A 92 -13.95 0.74 -17.14
CA GLY A 92 -13.71 0.91 -18.57
C GLY A 92 -14.36 2.17 -19.15
N PRO A 93 -14.21 2.38 -20.45
CA PRO A 93 -14.83 3.51 -21.11
C PRO A 93 -16.36 3.41 -21.09
N ILE A 94 -17.00 4.52 -20.71
CA ILE A 94 -18.43 4.70 -20.82
C ILE A 94 -18.74 5.09 -22.27
N VAL A 95 -19.38 4.18 -23.00
CA VAL A 95 -19.68 4.37 -24.42
C VAL A 95 -21.09 4.91 -24.67
N PHE A 96 -21.97 4.85 -23.65
CA PHE A 96 -23.33 5.36 -23.73
C PHE A 96 -23.75 5.90 -22.37
N LEU A 97 -24.40 7.07 -22.39
CA LEU A 97 -25.05 7.69 -21.25
C LEU A 97 -26.41 8.25 -21.72
N HIS A 98 -27.42 8.00 -20.92
CA HIS A 98 -28.77 8.53 -21.17
C HIS A 98 -29.49 8.71 -19.84
N SER A 99 -30.37 9.70 -19.78
CA SER A 99 -31.29 9.86 -18.66
C SER A 99 -32.75 9.86 -19.19
N ALA A 100 -33.65 9.35 -18.38
CA ALA A 100 -35.06 9.30 -18.70
C ALA A 100 -35.93 9.59 -17.46
N THR A 101 -37.18 9.92 -17.70
CA THR A 101 -38.19 10.10 -16.64
C THR A 101 -38.43 8.76 -15.95
N ASP A 102 -38.49 8.74 -14.63
CA ASP A 102 -38.80 7.52 -13.86
C ASP A 102 -40.30 7.25 -13.73
N ASP A 103 -40.66 6.10 -13.15
CA ASP A 103 -42.03 5.66 -12.94
C ASP A 103 -42.86 6.61 -12.07
N ALA A 104 -42.23 7.50 -11.32
CA ALA A 104 -42.86 8.51 -10.49
C ALA A 104 -43.04 9.85 -11.23
N GLY A 105 -42.65 9.92 -12.51
CA GLY A 105 -42.73 11.12 -13.34
C GLY A 105 -41.62 12.15 -13.06
N ARG A 106 -40.52 11.75 -12.41
CA ARG A 106 -39.37 12.65 -12.17
C ARG A 106 -38.51 12.67 -13.41
N GLU A 107 -38.24 13.85 -13.94
CA GLU A 107 -37.24 14.05 -15.00
C GLU A 107 -35.87 13.61 -14.50
N ASP A 108 -35.06 12.98 -15.37
CA ASP A 108 -33.73 12.42 -15.05
C ASP A 108 -33.73 11.43 -13.87
N GLY A 109 -34.89 10.84 -13.55
CA GLY A 109 -35.01 9.88 -12.46
C GLY A 109 -34.36 8.53 -12.75
N TYR A 110 -34.24 8.15 -14.02
CA TYR A 110 -33.43 7.01 -14.47
C TYR A 110 -32.17 7.48 -15.15
N PHE A 111 -31.04 6.83 -14.81
CA PHE A 111 -29.75 7.01 -15.44
C PHE A 111 -29.30 5.70 -16.05
N TYR A 112 -28.92 5.74 -17.32
CA TYR A 112 -28.39 4.60 -18.07
C TYR A 112 -26.96 4.82 -18.45
N ALA A 113 -26.11 3.79 -18.23
CA ALA A 113 -24.71 3.80 -18.63
C ALA A 113 -24.34 2.46 -19.25
N VAL A 114 -23.54 2.50 -20.31
CA VAL A 114 -22.87 1.30 -20.86
C VAL A 114 -21.38 1.45 -20.70
N VAL A 115 -20.76 0.52 -19.97
CA VAL A 115 -19.32 0.45 -19.71
C VAL A 115 -18.74 -0.76 -20.41
N VAL A 116 -17.75 -0.55 -21.30
CA VAL A 116 -17.03 -1.64 -21.96
C VAL A 116 -15.91 -2.11 -21.07
N VAL A 117 -15.95 -3.37 -20.62
CA VAL A 117 -14.98 -3.94 -19.69
C VAL A 117 -13.84 -4.69 -20.39
N ALA A 118 -14.06 -5.25 -21.58
CA ALA A 118 -13.04 -5.90 -22.37
C ALA A 118 -13.28 -5.77 -23.87
N ALA A 119 -12.21 -5.70 -24.67
CA ALA A 119 -12.26 -5.65 -26.12
C ALA A 119 -12.24 -7.05 -26.77
N HIS A 120 -12.62 -8.07 -26.04
CA HIS A 120 -12.74 -9.45 -26.46
C HIS A 120 -13.83 -10.16 -25.66
N ARG A 121 -14.16 -11.38 -26.06
CA ARG A 121 -15.05 -12.25 -25.32
C ARG A 121 -14.41 -12.63 -23.98
N VAL A 122 -15.22 -12.60 -22.91
CA VAL A 122 -14.84 -12.97 -21.55
C VAL A 122 -15.65 -14.18 -21.08
N ARG A 123 -15.11 -14.92 -20.12
CA ARG A 123 -15.81 -16.08 -19.52
C ARG A 123 -17.03 -15.64 -18.72
N GLY A 124 -16.90 -14.53 -17.99
CA GLY A 124 -17.97 -14.05 -17.13
C GLY A 124 -17.74 -12.66 -16.57
N ILE A 125 -18.84 -12.01 -16.25
CA ILE A 125 -18.87 -10.75 -15.52
C ILE A 125 -19.59 -11.04 -14.21
N GLY A 126 -18.85 -11.03 -13.12
CA GLY A 126 -19.36 -11.30 -11.77
C GLY A 126 -20.01 -10.07 -11.13
N GLU A 127 -19.65 -9.83 -9.89
CA GLU A 127 -20.20 -8.74 -9.09
C GLU A 127 -19.84 -7.37 -9.67
N VAL A 128 -20.84 -6.51 -9.80
CA VAL A 128 -20.68 -5.11 -10.25
C VAL A 128 -20.66 -4.19 -9.04
N TRP A 129 -19.71 -3.29 -9.03
CA TRP A 129 -19.50 -2.32 -7.98
C TRP A 129 -19.91 -0.93 -8.44
N LEU A 130 -20.69 -0.28 -7.60
CA LEU A 130 -21.16 1.09 -7.78
C LEU A 130 -20.51 1.96 -6.71
N GLY A 131 -19.36 2.55 -7.06
CA GLY A 131 -18.46 3.14 -6.07
C GLY A 131 -17.86 2.05 -5.17
N ASP A 132 -18.07 2.19 -3.86
CA ASP A 132 -17.54 1.26 -2.86
C ASP A 132 -18.50 0.12 -2.47
N LYS A 133 -19.69 0.09 -3.07
CA LYS A 133 -20.74 -0.89 -2.77
C LYS A 133 -21.02 -1.83 -3.94
N ALA A 134 -21.28 -3.09 -3.63
CA ALA A 134 -21.73 -4.05 -4.63
C ALA A 134 -23.17 -3.74 -5.09
N GLU A 135 -23.52 -4.12 -6.32
CA GLU A 135 -24.88 -3.99 -6.86
C GLU A 135 -25.95 -4.69 -6.00
N THR A 136 -25.51 -5.68 -5.21
CA THR A 136 -26.35 -6.49 -4.31
C THR A 136 -26.55 -5.86 -2.93
N ASP A 137 -25.91 -4.71 -2.66
CA ASP A 137 -26.07 -4.01 -1.37
C ASP A 137 -27.55 -3.64 -1.13
N ALA A 138 -27.99 -3.81 0.11
CA ALA A 138 -29.40 -3.58 0.48
C ALA A 138 -29.87 -2.14 0.18
N SER A 139 -28.96 -1.15 0.19
CA SER A 139 -29.28 0.24 -0.15
C SER A 139 -29.65 0.44 -1.62
N PHE A 140 -29.35 -0.53 -2.49
CA PHE A 140 -29.64 -0.51 -3.93
C PHE A 140 -30.86 -1.35 -4.32
N ALA A 141 -31.55 -1.97 -3.33
CA ALA A 141 -32.67 -2.87 -3.61
C ALA A 141 -33.78 -2.17 -4.43
N GLY A 142 -34.07 -2.70 -5.63
CA GLY A 142 -35.06 -2.13 -6.56
C GLY A 142 -34.63 -0.86 -7.29
N LEU A 143 -33.45 -0.31 -7.00
CA LEU A 143 -32.94 0.91 -7.62
C LEU A 143 -31.95 0.64 -8.76
N VAL A 144 -31.31 -0.54 -8.77
CA VAL A 144 -30.24 -0.89 -9.70
C VAL A 144 -30.66 -2.10 -10.55
N ARG A 145 -30.41 -2.03 -11.84
CA ARG A 145 -30.45 -3.15 -12.77
C ARG A 145 -29.17 -3.20 -13.55
N VAL A 146 -28.58 -4.39 -13.66
CA VAL A 146 -27.34 -4.64 -14.38
C VAL A 146 -27.54 -5.78 -15.37
N ASP A 147 -27.35 -5.47 -16.64
CA ASP A 147 -27.38 -6.43 -17.75
C ASP A 147 -25.93 -6.66 -18.23
N ARG A 148 -25.54 -7.94 -18.39
CA ARG A 148 -24.18 -8.35 -18.67
C ARG A 148 -24.07 -8.96 -20.06
N HIS A 149 -23.12 -8.47 -20.86
CA HIS A 149 -22.85 -8.91 -22.22
C HIS A 149 -21.42 -9.36 -22.35
N LEU A 150 -21.20 -10.64 -22.68
CA LEU A 150 -19.89 -11.28 -22.57
C LEU A 150 -18.98 -11.08 -23.79
N GLY A 151 -19.46 -10.40 -24.84
CA GLY A 151 -18.67 -10.19 -26.06
C GLY A 151 -18.74 -11.35 -27.05
N GLU A 152 -19.87 -12.09 -27.06
CA GLU A 152 -20.09 -13.16 -28.04
C GLU A 152 -20.04 -12.63 -29.48
N PRO A 153 -19.59 -13.44 -30.46
CA PRO A 153 -19.51 -13.04 -31.87
C PRO A 153 -20.87 -12.70 -32.47
N ASP A 154 -21.93 -13.33 -31.99
CA ASP A 154 -23.33 -13.17 -32.44
C ASP A 154 -24.17 -12.38 -31.43
N GLN A 155 -23.55 -11.70 -30.47
CA GLN A 155 -24.18 -10.93 -29.41
C GLN A 155 -25.26 -9.99 -29.96
N ALA A 156 -26.44 -10.05 -29.35
CA ALA A 156 -27.53 -9.12 -29.62
C ALA A 156 -27.35 -7.81 -28.86
N ALA A 157 -28.03 -6.77 -29.29
CA ALA A 157 -28.13 -5.52 -28.54
C ALA A 157 -28.93 -5.77 -27.24
N ASP A 158 -28.59 -5.00 -26.19
CA ASP A 158 -29.32 -5.05 -24.92
C ASP A 158 -30.81 -4.68 -25.14
N ALA A 159 -31.71 -5.62 -24.83
CA ALA A 159 -33.13 -5.47 -25.10
C ALA A 159 -33.79 -4.39 -24.22
N ASN A 160 -33.32 -4.23 -23.00
CA ASN A 160 -33.79 -3.24 -22.05
C ASN A 160 -33.42 -1.83 -22.51
N LEU A 161 -32.17 -1.63 -22.93
CA LEU A 161 -31.75 -0.32 -23.48
C LEU A 161 -32.47 0.02 -24.78
N VAL A 162 -32.73 -0.96 -25.65
CA VAL A 162 -33.50 -0.75 -26.88
C VAL A 162 -34.92 -0.28 -26.56
N ALA A 163 -35.55 -0.84 -25.53
CA ALA A 163 -36.91 -0.50 -25.14
C ALA A 163 -37.02 0.83 -24.37
N GLU A 164 -36.01 1.17 -23.54
CA GLU A 164 -36.12 2.20 -22.50
C GLU A 164 -35.41 3.52 -22.85
N THR A 165 -34.68 3.60 -23.96
CA THR A 165 -33.85 4.79 -24.29
C THR A 165 -34.31 5.60 -25.49
N ASP A 166 -35.62 5.54 -25.80
CA ASP A 166 -36.24 6.33 -26.86
C ASP A 166 -35.50 6.28 -28.21
N GLY A 167 -35.03 5.10 -28.60
CA GLY A 167 -34.32 4.87 -29.85
C GLY A 167 -32.88 5.41 -29.87
N LYS A 168 -32.32 5.87 -28.73
CA LYS A 168 -30.90 6.26 -28.61
C LYS A 168 -29.99 5.03 -28.65
N TRP A 169 -30.42 3.91 -28.04
CA TRP A 169 -29.81 2.61 -28.22
C TRP A 169 -30.72 1.76 -29.11
N THR A 170 -30.16 1.18 -30.16
CA THR A 170 -30.98 0.44 -31.16
C THR A 170 -30.47 -0.99 -31.30
N ALA A 171 -31.20 -1.84 -32.02
CA ALA A 171 -30.78 -3.21 -32.33
C ALA A 171 -29.44 -3.30 -33.09
N ALA A 172 -28.94 -2.20 -33.64
CA ALA A 172 -27.62 -2.14 -34.28
C ALA A 172 -26.45 -2.05 -33.26
N HIS A 173 -26.73 -1.61 -32.02
CA HIS A 173 -25.71 -1.46 -30.98
C HIS A 173 -25.42 -2.79 -30.26
N ARG A 174 -24.88 -3.76 -30.99
CA ARG A 174 -24.71 -5.12 -30.51
C ARG A 174 -23.46 -5.33 -29.61
N GLY A 175 -22.41 -4.53 -29.79
CA GLY A 175 -21.15 -4.71 -29.06
C GLY A 175 -20.47 -6.06 -29.34
N GLN A 176 -20.65 -6.66 -30.52
CA GLN A 176 -20.07 -7.97 -30.87
C GLN A 176 -18.55 -7.98 -30.69
N GLY A 177 -18.03 -9.04 -30.07
CA GLY A 177 -16.62 -9.17 -29.73
C GLY A 177 -16.14 -8.21 -28.63
N ARG A 178 -17.05 -7.58 -27.89
CA ARG A 178 -16.73 -6.68 -26.75
C ARG A 178 -17.63 -7.00 -25.59
N ALA A 179 -17.00 -7.26 -24.44
CA ALA A 179 -17.75 -7.45 -23.21
C ALA A 179 -18.11 -6.10 -22.60
N TYR A 180 -19.37 -5.92 -22.24
CA TYR A 180 -19.85 -4.68 -21.64
C TYR A 180 -20.94 -4.92 -20.58
N ILE A 181 -21.14 -3.93 -19.75
CA ILE A 181 -22.18 -3.88 -18.72
C ILE A 181 -23.12 -2.75 -19.08
N ALA A 182 -24.43 -3.03 -19.13
CA ALA A 182 -25.46 -2.03 -19.19
C ALA A 182 -26.08 -1.86 -17.81
N VAL A 183 -26.06 -0.63 -17.29
CA VAL A 183 -26.54 -0.31 -15.94
C VAL A 183 -27.66 0.70 -16.02
N ARG A 184 -28.79 0.41 -15.34
CA ARG A 184 -29.86 1.38 -15.07
C ARG A 184 -29.87 1.69 -13.58
N LEU A 185 -29.74 2.96 -13.22
CA LEU A 185 -29.82 3.47 -11.85
C LEU A 185 -31.09 4.33 -11.71
N LYS A 186 -31.93 4.04 -10.71
CA LYS A 186 -32.97 4.95 -10.27
C LYS A 186 -32.36 5.92 -9.28
N ILE A 187 -32.09 7.14 -9.73
CA ILE A 187 -31.36 8.14 -8.95
C ILE A 187 -32.22 8.66 -7.80
N THR A 188 -31.79 8.45 -6.59
CA THR A 188 -32.37 9.02 -5.37
C THR A 188 -31.26 9.66 -4.55
N ALA A 189 -31.57 10.75 -3.84
CA ALA A 189 -30.60 11.45 -3.01
C ALA A 189 -30.04 10.56 -1.87
N GLU A 190 -30.82 9.57 -1.45
CA GLU A 190 -30.44 8.63 -0.39
C GLU A 190 -29.43 7.59 -0.89
N ALA A 191 -29.69 6.97 -2.04
CA ALA A 191 -28.81 5.92 -2.59
C ALA A 191 -27.60 6.48 -3.34
N PHE A 192 -27.77 7.64 -3.98
CA PHE A 192 -26.74 8.26 -4.84
C PHE A 192 -26.56 9.76 -4.49
N PRO A 193 -26.07 10.06 -3.27
CA PRO A 193 -25.99 11.47 -2.80
C PRO A 193 -25.01 12.34 -3.61
N SER A 194 -24.04 11.71 -4.27
CA SER A 194 -23.04 12.40 -5.11
C SER A 194 -23.29 12.24 -6.61
N GLY A 195 -24.50 11.78 -7.01
CA GLY A 195 -24.83 11.46 -8.40
C GLY A 195 -24.39 10.06 -8.82
N PRO A 196 -24.34 9.77 -10.15
CA PRO A 196 -23.96 8.46 -10.65
C PRO A 196 -22.58 8.01 -10.15
N PRO A 197 -22.48 6.81 -9.57
CA PRO A 197 -21.22 6.30 -9.01
C PRO A 197 -20.27 5.81 -10.11
N ASN A 198 -19.00 5.59 -9.74
CA ASN A 198 -18.07 4.83 -10.57
C ASN A 198 -18.58 3.39 -10.74
N ILE A 199 -18.52 2.84 -11.96
CA ILE A 199 -18.98 1.48 -12.30
C ILE A 199 -17.77 0.61 -12.60
N ALA A 200 -17.59 -0.46 -11.83
CA ALA A 200 -16.56 -1.46 -12.06
C ALA A 200 -17.13 -2.86 -11.81
N ALA A 201 -16.53 -3.89 -12.39
CA ALA A 201 -16.96 -5.28 -12.19
C ALA A 201 -15.78 -6.22 -11.99
N ILE A 202 -16.02 -7.34 -11.31
CA ILE A 202 -15.11 -8.46 -11.30
C ILE A 202 -15.32 -9.25 -12.58
N VAL A 203 -14.29 -9.31 -13.43
CA VAL A 203 -14.36 -9.97 -14.74
C VAL A 203 -13.43 -11.19 -14.75
N GLU A 204 -13.95 -12.34 -15.18
CA GLU A 204 -13.17 -13.48 -15.60
C GLU A 204 -12.88 -13.30 -17.09
N GLY A 205 -11.61 -13.00 -17.39
CA GLY A 205 -11.14 -12.51 -18.68
C GLY A 205 -11.28 -13.48 -19.85
N ALA A 206 -10.34 -13.43 -20.78
CA ALA A 206 -10.38 -14.16 -22.04
C ALA A 206 -10.72 -15.66 -21.87
N ASP A 207 -11.73 -16.12 -22.59
CA ASP A 207 -12.18 -17.52 -22.61
C ASP A 207 -11.93 -18.22 -23.96
N THR A 208 -11.11 -17.62 -24.79
CA THR A 208 -10.71 -18.14 -26.10
C THR A 208 -9.24 -18.64 -26.11
N ILE A 209 -8.72 -18.95 -24.92
CA ILE A 209 -7.35 -19.41 -24.74
C ILE A 209 -7.31 -20.92 -25.02
N LEU A 210 -6.46 -21.34 -25.98
CA LEU A 210 -6.24 -22.76 -26.28
C LEU A 210 -5.20 -23.33 -25.32
N ASP A 211 -5.54 -24.44 -24.67
CA ASP A 211 -4.58 -25.30 -23.97
C ASP A 211 -4.17 -26.44 -24.85
N PRO A 212 -2.94 -26.47 -25.38
CA PRO A 212 -2.50 -27.56 -26.30
C PRO A 212 -2.32 -28.91 -25.60
N ARG A 213 -2.34 -28.98 -24.28
CA ARG A 213 -2.26 -30.24 -23.51
C ARG A 213 -3.56 -31.03 -23.59
N THR A 214 -4.68 -30.33 -23.66
CA THR A 214 -6.04 -30.89 -23.64
C THR A 214 -6.78 -30.70 -24.96
N GLY A 215 -6.34 -29.74 -25.78
CA GLY A 215 -7.04 -29.29 -26.98
C GLY A 215 -8.28 -28.41 -26.67
N VAL A 216 -8.52 -28.11 -25.43
CA VAL A 216 -9.68 -27.32 -25.00
C VAL A 216 -9.40 -25.81 -25.17
N VAL A 217 -10.37 -25.11 -25.72
CA VAL A 217 -10.40 -23.63 -25.77
C VAL A 217 -11.32 -23.13 -24.65
N GLY A 218 -10.80 -22.27 -23.79
CA GLY A 218 -11.56 -21.75 -22.65
C GLY A 218 -10.78 -20.69 -21.88
N TRP A 219 -11.28 -20.39 -20.70
CA TRP A 219 -10.65 -19.47 -19.80
C TRP A 219 -9.39 -20.09 -19.14
N SER A 220 -8.35 -19.30 -19.01
CA SER A 220 -7.14 -19.67 -18.30
C SER A 220 -6.49 -18.44 -17.67
N ASP A 221 -5.94 -18.64 -16.47
CA ASP A 221 -5.06 -17.73 -15.78
C ASP A 221 -3.60 -18.18 -15.79
N ASN A 222 -3.27 -19.19 -16.61
CA ASN A 222 -1.91 -19.67 -16.81
C ASN A 222 -1.13 -18.67 -17.71
N PRO A 223 -0.06 -18.03 -17.21
CA PRO A 223 0.61 -16.96 -17.94
C PRO A 223 1.26 -17.42 -19.25
N ALA A 224 1.72 -18.67 -19.34
CA ALA A 224 2.28 -19.21 -20.58
C ALA A 224 1.20 -19.34 -21.68
N LEU A 225 0.00 -19.82 -21.30
CA LEU A 225 -1.13 -19.93 -22.22
C LEU A 225 -1.68 -18.54 -22.59
N CYS A 226 -1.75 -17.61 -21.64
CA CYS A 226 -2.13 -16.21 -21.90
C CYS A 226 -1.17 -15.54 -22.89
N LEU A 227 0.14 -15.79 -22.76
CA LEU A 227 1.14 -15.26 -23.69
C LEU A 227 0.99 -15.87 -25.09
N ALA A 228 0.78 -17.19 -25.22
CA ALA A 228 0.53 -17.84 -26.50
C ALA A 228 -0.74 -17.28 -27.18
N TRP A 229 -1.81 -17.08 -26.41
CA TRP A 229 -3.03 -16.43 -26.90
C TRP A 229 -2.78 -15.02 -27.40
N TYR A 230 -2.00 -14.21 -26.65
CA TYR A 230 -1.65 -12.85 -27.07
C TYR A 230 -0.78 -12.84 -28.33
N ILE A 231 0.16 -13.79 -28.47
CA ILE A 231 1.01 -13.92 -29.66
C ILE A 231 0.16 -14.20 -30.90
N THR A 232 -0.87 -15.02 -30.80
CA THR A 232 -1.72 -15.41 -31.92
C THR A 232 -2.87 -14.42 -32.18
N ALA A 233 -3.24 -13.60 -31.19
CA ALA A 233 -4.35 -12.66 -31.31
C ALA A 233 -4.16 -11.63 -32.43
N SER A 234 -5.29 -11.22 -33.07
CA SER A 234 -5.28 -10.22 -34.14
C SER A 234 -4.76 -8.84 -33.71
N PHE A 235 -4.92 -8.49 -32.43
CA PHE A 235 -4.41 -7.28 -31.80
C PHE A 235 -3.01 -7.48 -31.20
N GLY A 236 -2.53 -8.73 -31.08
CA GLY A 236 -1.20 -9.10 -30.60
C GLY A 236 -0.17 -9.18 -31.73
N TRP A 237 0.69 -10.19 -31.69
CA TRP A 237 1.75 -10.38 -32.69
C TRP A 237 1.22 -10.92 -34.03
N ARG A 238 0.02 -11.48 -34.06
CA ARG A 238 -0.63 -12.10 -35.24
C ARG A 238 0.16 -13.27 -35.83
N ALA A 239 0.86 -14.00 -34.98
CA ALA A 239 1.54 -15.22 -35.38
C ALA A 239 0.54 -16.37 -35.56
N GLY A 240 0.90 -17.34 -36.39
CA GLY A 240 0.16 -18.61 -36.50
C GLY A 240 0.46 -19.50 -35.30
N TRP A 241 -0.40 -20.47 -35.03
CA TRP A 241 -0.10 -21.53 -34.06
C TRP A 241 1.11 -22.37 -34.46
N ASP A 242 1.35 -22.54 -35.77
CA ASP A 242 2.52 -23.22 -36.32
C ASP A 242 3.84 -22.50 -36.04
N ASP A 243 3.77 -21.22 -35.75
CA ASP A 243 4.93 -20.40 -35.38
C ASP A 243 5.30 -20.56 -33.89
N ILE A 244 4.46 -21.21 -33.07
CA ILE A 244 4.73 -21.48 -31.66
C ILE A 244 5.32 -22.88 -31.51
N ASP A 245 6.39 -23.03 -30.72
CA ASP A 245 6.90 -24.35 -30.33
C ASP A 245 6.03 -24.95 -29.25
N ILE A 246 5.13 -25.83 -29.63
CA ILE A 246 4.14 -26.46 -28.75
C ILE A 246 4.76 -27.27 -27.60
N PRO A 247 5.81 -28.08 -27.79
CA PRO A 247 6.48 -28.77 -26.68
C PRO A 247 7.01 -27.80 -25.61
N CYS A 248 7.61 -26.70 -26.04
CA CYS A 248 8.10 -25.65 -25.12
C CYS A 248 6.94 -24.99 -24.36
N LEU A 249 5.86 -24.65 -25.06
CA LEU A 249 4.65 -24.07 -24.44
C LEU A 249 4.04 -25.02 -23.39
N ILE A 250 3.93 -26.33 -23.72
CA ILE A 250 3.43 -27.36 -22.79
C ILE A 250 4.30 -27.41 -21.52
N ALA A 251 5.62 -27.44 -21.69
CA ALA A 251 6.55 -27.42 -20.55
C ALA A 251 6.39 -26.19 -19.69
N ALA A 252 6.29 -25.01 -20.30
CA ALA A 252 6.07 -23.75 -19.60
C ALA A 252 4.72 -23.73 -18.85
N ALA A 253 3.65 -24.19 -19.50
CA ALA A 253 2.32 -24.27 -18.87
C ALA A 253 2.31 -25.24 -17.68
N ASN A 254 3.01 -26.38 -17.76
CA ASN A 254 3.13 -27.31 -16.65
C ASN A 254 3.88 -26.70 -15.46
N ILE A 255 4.96 -25.96 -15.70
CA ILE A 255 5.69 -25.24 -14.65
C ILE A 255 4.78 -24.19 -13.98
N CYS A 256 3.99 -23.46 -14.77
CA CYS A 256 3.06 -22.47 -14.21
C CYS A 256 2.00 -23.11 -13.32
N ASP A 257 1.47 -24.28 -13.73
CA ASP A 257 0.41 -24.99 -12.99
C ASP A 257 0.94 -25.89 -11.86
N GLU A 258 2.26 -25.96 -11.65
CA GLU A 258 2.83 -26.70 -10.52
C GLU A 258 2.27 -26.15 -9.21
N ILE A 259 1.80 -27.05 -8.35
CA ILE A 259 1.22 -26.68 -7.06
C ILE A 259 2.35 -26.38 -6.07
N THR A 260 2.28 -25.20 -5.49
CA THR A 260 3.17 -24.74 -4.42
C THR A 260 2.35 -24.43 -3.17
N GLY A 261 2.95 -24.59 -1.99
CA GLY A 261 2.33 -24.19 -0.73
C GLY A 261 2.56 -22.70 -0.44
N THR A 262 1.71 -22.16 0.42
CA THR A 262 1.89 -20.86 1.06
C THR A 262 2.16 -21.03 2.56
N ALA A 263 2.68 -20.03 3.25
CA ALA A 263 2.87 -20.07 4.70
C ALA A 263 1.56 -20.29 5.47
N ALA A 264 0.44 -19.89 4.89
CA ALA A 264 -0.91 -20.16 5.44
C ALA A 264 -1.39 -21.60 5.21
N GLY A 265 -0.58 -22.47 4.58
CA GLY A 265 -0.96 -23.85 4.28
C GLY A 265 -1.93 -24.00 3.10
N ILE A 266 -2.12 -22.95 2.32
CA ILE A 266 -2.98 -22.97 1.12
C ILE A 266 -2.16 -23.42 -0.07
N ALA A 267 -2.69 -24.37 -0.87
CA ALA A 267 -2.11 -24.78 -2.13
C ALA A 267 -2.50 -23.78 -3.22
N GLU A 268 -1.50 -23.25 -3.94
CA GLU A 268 -1.72 -22.38 -5.09
C GLU A 268 -0.84 -22.81 -6.27
N ARG A 269 -1.18 -22.37 -7.50
CA ARG A 269 -0.31 -22.57 -8.65
C ARG A 269 0.95 -21.71 -8.52
N ARG A 270 2.05 -22.21 -9.06
CA ARG A 270 3.35 -21.51 -9.02
C ARG A 270 3.25 -20.10 -9.61
N TYR A 271 2.59 -19.96 -10.76
CA TYR A 271 2.40 -18.67 -11.43
C TYR A 271 0.98 -18.55 -11.97
N THR A 272 0.39 -17.37 -11.79
CA THR A 272 -0.91 -17.00 -12.35
C THR A 272 -0.84 -15.62 -13.00
N CYS A 273 -1.75 -15.37 -13.95
CA CYS A 273 -1.86 -14.11 -14.68
C CYS A 273 -3.26 -13.54 -14.51
N ASN A 274 -3.40 -12.49 -13.70
CA ASN A 274 -4.67 -11.87 -13.38
C ASN A 274 -4.53 -10.34 -13.50
N GLY A 275 -5.12 -9.74 -14.51
CA GLY A 275 -5.00 -8.29 -14.67
C GLY A 275 -5.50 -7.78 -16.01
N THR A 276 -5.28 -6.51 -16.23
CA THR A 276 -5.65 -5.80 -17.47
C THR A 276 -4.42 -5.29 -18.18
N LEU A 277 -4.49 -5.28 -19.51
CA LEU A 277 -3.45 -4.77 -20.40
C LEU A 277 -4.09 -3.77 -21.37
N SER A 278 -3.46 -2.62 -21.56
CA SER A 278 -3.87 -1.64 -22.56
C SER A 278 -3.07 -1.84 -23.83
N LEU A 279 -3.74 -1.84 -25.00
CA LEU A 279 -3.04 -1.91 -26.27
C LEU A 279 -2.23 -0.65 -26.60
N ALA A 280 -2.42 0.44 -25.85
CA ALA A 280 -1.59 1.64 -25.94
C ALA A 280 -0.13 1.40 -25.51
N GLU A 281 0.11 0.39 -24.65
CA GLU A 281 1.45 0.12 -24.10
C GLU A 281 2.45 -0.45 -25.13
N GLY A 282 1.97 -0.93 -26.25
CA GLY A 282 2.79 -1.57 -27.26
C GLY A 282 3.05 -3.05 -26.99
N LYS A 283 3.35 -3.79 -28.06
CA LYS A 283 3.42 -5.26 -28.02
C LYS A 283 4.54 -5.81 -27.14
N ILE A 284 5.69 -5.15 -27.13
CA ILE A 284 6.86 -5.57 -26.35
C ILE A 284 6.58 -5.40 -24.87
N ALA A 285 6.08 -4.24 -24.43
CA ALA A 285 5.77 -3.97 -23.02
C ALA A 285 4.71 -4.92 -22.49
N ILE A 286 3.67 -5.22 -23.27
CA ILE A 286 2.66 -6.24 -22.91
C ILE A 286 3.31 -7.62 -22.77
N THR A 287 4.19 -8.00 -23.71
CA THR A 287 4.90 -9.29 -23.65
C THR A 287 5.79 -9.35 -22.41
N GLU A 288 6.50 -8.28 -22.08
CA GLU A 288 7.34 -8.21 -20.87
C GLU A 288 6.53 -8.41 -19.59
N LYS A 289 5.34 -7.81 -19.48
CA LYS A 289 4.44 -8.01 -18.33
C LYS A 289 3.96 -9.46 -18.22
N LEU A 290 3.61 -10.10 -19.33
CA LEU A 290 3.19 -11.50 -19.34
C LEU A 290 4.33 -12.44 -18.95
N VAL A 291 5.53 -12.18 -19.47
CA VAL A 291 6.75 -12.94 -19.13
C VAL A 291 7.15 -12.73 -17.67
N ALA A 292 6.98 -11.51 -17.13
CA ALA A 292 7.25 -11.19 -15.73
C ALA A 292 6.38 -12.00 -14.76
N ALA A 293 5.11 -12.20 -15.10
CA ALA A 293 4.17 -12.95 -14.26
C ALA A 293 4.59 -14.41 -14.02
N MET A 294 5.49 -14.96 -14.82
CA MET A 294 6.00 -16.34 -14.71
C MET A 294 7.53 -16.43 -14.57
N ALA A 295 8.24 -15.35 -14.27
CA ALA A 295 9.71 -15.29 -14.20
C ALA A 295 10.40 -15.90 -15.42
N GLY A 296 9.74 -15.85 -16.59
CA GLY A 296 10.09 -16.60 -17.78
C GLY A 296 10.85 -15.82 -18.85
N ALA A 297 10.80 -16.30 -20.07
CA ALA A 297 11.32 -15.63 -21.26
C ALA A 297 10.52 -16.00 -22.51
N LEU A 298 10.47 -15.07 -23.46
CA LEU A 298 10.04 -15.35 -24.82
C LEU A 298 11.28 -15.28 -25.72
N VAL A 299 11.58 -16.40 -26.39
CA VAL A 299 12.68 -16.49 -27.34
C VAL A 299 12.11 -16.63 -28.74
N VAL A 300 12.62 -15.84 -29.69
CA VAL A 300 12.29 -15.98 -31.11
C VAL A 300 13.54 -16.46 -31.83
N SER A 301 13.46 -17.64 -32.41
CA SER A 301 14.57 -18.26 -33.11
C SER A 301 14.07 -19.07 -34.31
N GLY A 302 14.71 -18.94 -35.46
CA GLY A 302 14.32 -19.66 -36.67
C GLY A 302 12.87 -19.40 -37.11
N GLY A 303 12.31 -18.22 -36.82
CA GLY A 303 10.93 -17.87 -37.16
C GLY A 303 9.87 -18.43 -36.19
N ARG A 304 10.28 -19.09 -35.10
CA ARG A 304 9.38 -19.65 -34.10
C ARG A 304 9.48 -18.97 -32.75
N PHE A 305 8.38 -18.98 -32.01
CA PHE A 305 8.25 -18.49 -30.65
C PHE A 305 8.41 -19.63 -29.64
N PHE A 306 9.39 -19.51 -28.77
CA PHE A 306 9.63 -20.43 -27.65
C PHE A 306 9.27 -19.73 -26.35
N ILE A 307 8.22 -20.23 -25.69
CA ILE A 307 7.71 -19.66 -24.43
C ILE A 307 8.28 -20.48 -23.28
N HIS A 308 9.05 -19.85 -22.41
CA HIS A 308 9.65 -20.48 -21.26
C HIS A 308 9.09 -19.85 -19.96
N ALA A 309 8.67 -20.70 -19.03
CA ALA A 309 8.38 -20.29 -17.67
C ALA A 309 9.63 -20.39 -16.79
N GLY A 310 9.65 -19.64 -15.69
CA GLY A 310 10.68 -19.67 -14.68
C GLY A 310 10.67 -20.98 -13.89
N GLY A 311 11.73 -21.75 -14.03
CA GLY A 311 11.94 -23.04 -13.37
C GLY A 311 13.37 -23.53 -13.55
N PRO A 312 13.77 -24.57 -12.81
CA PRO A 312 15.09 -25.17 -12.97
C PRO A 312 15.27 -25.66 -14.40
N ALA A 313 16.38 -25.27 -15.03
CA ALA A 313 16.72 -25.73 -16.36
C ALA A 313 17.51 -27.03 -16.27
N LEU A 314 16.99 -28.10 -16.84
CA LEU A 314 17.76 -29.31 -17.05
C LEU A 314 18.77 -29.06 -18.17
N PRO A 315 20.07 -29.44 -18.00
CA PRO A 315 21.06 -29.27 -19.04
C PRO A 315 20.74 -30.14 -20.28
N VAL A 316 20.56 -29.47 -21.43
CA VAL A 316 20.34 -30.16 -22.72
C VAL A 316 21.66 -30.57 -23.40
N ALA A 317 22.77 -30.00 -22.93
CA ALA A 317 24.12 -30.28 -23.43
C ALA A 317 25.17 -30.05 -22.35
N THR A 318 26.30 -30.75 -22.46
CA THR A 318 27.54 -30.42 -21.76
C THR A 318 28.48 -29.81 -22.77
N LEU A 319 28.92 -28.56 -22.47
CA LEU A 319 29.84 -27.79 -23.32
C LEU A 319 31.26 -28.00 -22.77
N THR A 320 32.12 -28.53 -23.57
CA THR A 320 33.52 -28.88 -23.23
C THR A 320 34.49 -28.03 -24.03
N SER A 321 35.78 -28.15 -23.74
CA SER A 321 36.82 -27.48 -24.51
C SER A 321 36.86 -27.92 -25.98
N ASP A 322 36.35 -29.13 -26.30
CA ASP A 322 36.21 -29.61 -27.67
C ASP A 322 35.13 -28.86 -28.49
N ASP A 323 34.19 -28.24 -27.83
CA ASP A 323 33.13 -27.43 -28.47
C ASP A 323 33.58 -26.02 -28.84
N LEU A 324 34.74 -25.60 -28.33
CA LEU A 324 35.27 -24.25 -28.55
C LEU A 324 35.85 -24.11 -29.97
N ARG A 325 35.74 -22.90 -30.48
CA ARG A 325 36.29 -22.47 -31.76
C ARG A 325 37.27 -21.29 -31.60
N GLY A 326 37.34 -20.72 -30.44
CA GLY A 326 38.23 -19.58 -30.11
C GLY A 326 38.32 -19.35 -28.62
N ASP A 327 38.72 -18.16 -28.25
CA ASP A 327 38.99 -17.79 -26.85
C ASP A 327 37.71 -17.71 -26.01
N VAL A 328 37.87 -18.04 -24.73
CA VAL A 328 36.79 -17.97 -23.72
C VAL A 328 36.96 -16.73 -22.88
N THR A 329 35.92 -15.94 -22.80
CA THR A 329 35.84 -14.80 -21.86
C THR A 329 35.04 -15.21 -20.65
N ILE A 330 35.63 -15.10 -19.47
CA ILE A 330 34.99 -15.42 -18.19
C ILE A 330 34.89 -14.16 -17.37
N GLN A 331 33.68 -13.79 -16.98
CA GLN A 331 33.42 -12.76 -15.98
C GLN A 331 32.98 -13.46 -14.69
N GLY A 332 33.86 -13.46 -13.69
CA GLY A 332 33.61 -14.16 -12.41
C GLY A 332 32.75 -13.36 -11.44
N SER A 333 32.69 -12.04 -11.60
CA SER A 333 31.91 -11.14 -10.73
C SER A 333 31.34 -9.97 -11.51
N ARG A 334 30.24 -9.43 -11.01
CA ARG A 334 29.63 -8.18 -11.51
C ARG A 334 30.14 -6.98 -10.74
N ALA A 335 29.98 -5.81 -11.31
CA ALA A 335 30.25 -4.57 -10.59
C ALA A 335 29.25 -4.42 -9.42
N ARG A 336 29.73 -3.97 -8.25
CA ARG A 336 28.92 -3.79 -7.04
C ARG A 336 27.65 -2.96 -7.28
N ARG A 337 27.72 -1.96 -8.14
CA ARG A 337 26.56 -1.11 -8.53
C ARG A 337 25.44 -1.87 -9.23
N ASP A 338 25.70 -3.05 -9.78
CA ASP A 338 24.77 -3.87 -10.54
C ASP A 338 24.21 -5.02 -9.66
N LEU A 339 24.69 -5.12 -8.41
CA LEU A 339 24.24 -6.09 -7.42
C LEU A 339 23.25 -5.43 -6.47
N PHE A 340 22.27 -6.22 -6.04
CA PHE A 340 21.38 -5.89 -4.94
C PHE A 340 21.24 -7.05 -3.97
N ASN A 341 20.90 -6.77 -2.74
CA ASN A 341 20.68 -7.75 -1.68
C ASN A 341 19.29 -7.64 -1.05
N GLY A 342 18.48 -6.69 -1.56
CA GLY A 342 17.09 -6.50 -1.20
C GLY A 342 16.23 -6.28 -2.44
N VAL A 343 14.96 -6.68 -2.35
CA VAL A 343 13.96 -6.48 -3.39
C VAL A 343 12.70 -5.93 -2.75
N ARG A 344 12.12 -4.90 -3.35
CA ARG A 344 10.77 -4.39 -3.08
C ARG A 344 9.92 -4.62 -4.30
N ALA A 345 8.65 -4.89 -4.11
CA ALA A 345 7.75 -5.11 -5.24
C ALA A 345 6.36 -4.55 -4.99
N VAL A 346 5.71 -4.12 -6.06
CA VAL A 346 4.32 -3.70 -6.07
C VAL A 346 3.51 -4.71 -6.87
N TYR A 347 2.32 -5.09 -6.36
CA TYR A 347 1.41 -6.02 -6.99
C TYR A 347 -0.04 -5.56 -6.80
N VAL A 348 -1.01 -6.25 -7.41
CA VAL A 348 -2.43 -5.92 -7.29
C VAL A 348 -3.08 -6.82 -6.23
N GLU A 349 -3.51 -6.24 -5.11
CA GLU A 349 -4.09 -6.99 -3.99
C GLU A 349 -5.62 -7.00 -4.04
N PRO A 350 -6.26 -8.18 -4.22
CA PRO A 350 -7.72 -8.27 -4.26
C PRO A 350 -8.40 -7.80 -2.98
N SER A 351 -7.83 -8.08 -1.81
CA SER A 351 -8.38 -7.65 -0.51
C SER A 351 -8.29 -6.14 -0.29
N ALA A 352 -7.34 -5.46 -0.95
CA ALA A 352 -7.20 -4.01 -0.98
C ALA A 352 -8.03 -3.36 -2.12
N ASN A 353 -9.18 -3.94 -2.45
CA ASN A 353 -10.05 -3.47 -3.54
C ASN A 353 -9.34 -3.43 -4.90
N TRP A 354 -8.45 -4.40 -5.16
CA TRP A 354 -7.67 -4.52 -6.40
C TRP A 354 -6.75 -3.32 -6.67
N GLN A 355 -6.28 -2.67 -5.60
CA GLN A 355 -5.33 -1.58 -5.69
C GLN A 355 -3.89 -2.10 -5.67
N PRO A 356 -2.95 -1.37 -6.27
CA PRO A 356 -1.53 -1.64 -6.11
C PRO A 356 -1.14 -1.57 -4.63
N THR A 357 -0.43 -2.59 -4.18
CA THR A 357 -0.02 -2.73 -2.78
C THR A 357 1.44 -3.18 -2.75
N ASP A 358 2.20 -2.69 -1.80
CA ASP A 358 3.58 -3.12 -1.59
C ASP A 358 3.61 -4.53 -1.00
N ALA A 359 4.39 -5.41 -1.62
CA ALA A 359 4.71 -6.71 -1.04
C ALA A 359 5.71 -6.54 0.13
N PRO A 360 5.70 -7.46 1.11
CA PRO A 360 6.73 -7.46 2.15
C PRO A 360 8.13 -7.45 1.53
N PRO A 361 9.01 -6.50 1.89
CA PRO A 361 10.33 -6.39 1.27
C PRO A 361 11.19 -7.61 1.60
N LEU A 362 11.84 -8.15 0.59
CA LEU A 362 12.80 -9.24 0.73
C LEU A 362 14.19 -8.63 0.95
N LEU A 363 14.81 -8.89 2.10
CA LEU A 363 16.20 -8.54 2.38
C LEU A 363 16.92 -9.80 2.81
N ALA A 364 18.02 -10.16 2.11
CA ALA A 364 18.84 -11.33 2.39
C ALA A 364 20.03 -10.92 3.26
N SER A 365 20.00 -11.27 4.55
CA SER A 365 21.01 -10.88 5.54
C SER A 365 22.40 -11.41 5.22
N ASN A 366 22.52 -12.59 4.61
CA ASN A 366 23.77 -13.15 4.15
C ASN A 366 24.42 -12.28 3.07
N TYR A 367 23.66 -11.84 2.08
CA TYR A 367 24.15 -10.98 1.01
C TYR A 367 24.44 -9.56 1.50
N VAL A 368 23.66 -9.05 2.49
CA VAL A 368 24.00 -7.79 3.16
C VAL A 368 25.35 -7.88 3.85
N ALA A 369 25.62 -8.99 4.53
CA ALA A 369 26.93 -9.19 5.18
C ALA A 369 28.08 -9.28 4.16
N GLU A 370 27.88 -9.98 3.02
CA GLU A 370 28.85 -10.02 1.91
C GLU A 370 29.12 -8.64 1.32
N ASP A 371 28.12 -7.77 1.26
CA ASP A 371 28.19 -6.42 0.71
C ASP A 371 28.69 -5.38 1.74
N GLY A 372 29.21 -5.83 2.88
CA GLY A 372 29.78 -4.96 3.92
C GLY A 372 28.74 -4.30 4.84
N GLY A 373 27.56 -4.89 4.97
CA GLY A 373 26.49 -4.44 5.86
C GLY A 373 25.53 -3.41 5.25
N GLU A 374 25.69 -3.09 3.97
CA GLU A 374 24.85 -2.11 3.28
C GLU A 374 23.64 -2.81 2.61
N ALA A 375 22.43 -2.33 2.88
CA ALA A 375 21.21 -2.81 2.21
C ALA A 375 21.01 -2.07 0.87
N ILE A 376 21.05 -2.81 -0.23
CA ILE A 376 20.93 -2.30 -1.60
C ILE A 376 19.65 -2.92 -2.19
N TYR A 377 18.62 -2.07 -2.43
CA TYR A 377 17.34 -2.52 -2.94
C TYR A 377 17.19 -2.28 -4.45
N THR A 378 16.44 -3.19 -5.09
CA THR A 378 15.81 -2.97 -6.40
C THR A 378 14.30 -2.96 -6.25
N ASP A 379 13.61 -2.20 -7.10
CA ASP A 379 12.15 -2.10 -7.12
C ASP A 379 11.62 -2.84 -8.35
N LEU A 380 10.60 -3.69 -8.17
CA LEU A 380 9.97 -4.49 -9.21
C LEU A 380 8.45 -4.24 -9.23
N GLU A 381 7.82 -4.45 -10.39
CA GLU A 381 6.38 -4.31 -10.55
C GLU A 381 5.79 -5.58 -11.17
N PHE A 382 4.73 -6.11 -10.55
CA PHE A 382 4.03 -7.31 -11.00
C PHE A 382 2.53 -7.03 -11.23
N PRO A 383 2.17 -6.26 -12.27
CA PRO A 383 0.79 -5.77 -12.47
C PRO A 383 -0.21 -6.87 -12.87
N LEU A 384 0.25 -8.07 -13.20
CA LEU A 384 -0.58 -9.22 -13.55
C LEU A 384 -0.60 -10.30 -12.47
N THR A 385 -0.01 -10.03 -11.31
CA THR A 385 0.06 -10.98 -10.18
C THR A 385 -0.80 -10.46 -9.03
N THR A 386 -1.64 -11.33 -8.47
CA THR A 386 -2.60 -10.99 -7.42
C THR A 386 -2.37 -11.78 -6.12
N SER A 387 -1.41 -12.69 -6.09
CA SER A 387 -1.01 -13.43 -4.90
C SER A 387 0.29 -12.88 -4.33
N VAL A 388 0.29 -12.50 -3.06
CA VAL A 388 1.47 -12.02 -2.34
C VAL A 388 2.56 -13.11 -2.24
N SER A 389 2.18 -14.38 -2.10
CA SER A 389 3.11 -15.51 -2.07
C SER A 389 3.81 -15.68 -3.42
N THR A 390 3.05 -15.57 -4.54
CA THR A 390 3.63 -15.58 -5.89
C THR A 390 4.58 -14.41 -6.10
N VAL A 391 4.23 -13.20 -5.64
CA VAL A 391 5.11 -12.03 -5.76
C VAL A 391 6.42 -12.26 -5.00
N GLN A 392 6.37 -12.79 -3.78
CA GLN A 392 7.57 -13.07 -2.99
C GLN A 392 8.45 -14.15 -3.66
N ARG A 393 7.86 -15.16 -4.31
CA ARG A 393 8.62 -16.11 -5.15
C ARG A 393 9.33 -15.43 -6.31
N LEU A 394 8.64 -14.53 -7.00
CA LEU A 394 9.23 -13.75 -8.10
C LEU A 394 10.37 -12.83 -7.61
N MET A 395 10.20 -12.21 -6.45
CA MET A 395 11.24 -11.40 -5.80
C MET A 395 12.46 -12.25 -5.44
N LYS A 396 12.26 -13.45 -4.88
CA LYS A 396 13.35 -14.39 -4.56
C LYS A 396 14.10 -14.80 -5.80
N VAL A 397 13.40 -15.18 -6.87
CA VAL A 397 14.02 -15.54 -8.15
C VAL A 397 14.87 -14.40 -8.70
N ALA A 398 14.36 -13.15 -8.64
CA ALA A 398 15.11 -11.98 -9.11
C ALA A 398 16.39 -11.78 -8.29
N LEU A 399 16.29 -11.86 -6.95
CA LEU A 399 17.42 -11.71 -6.05
C LEU A 399 18.48 -12.79 -6.28
N GLU A 400 18.08 -14.06 -6.25
CA GLU A 400 19.02 -15.19 -6.38
C GLU A 400 19.72 -15.20 -7.74
N ARG A 401 19.00 -14.89 -8.83
CA ARG A 401 19.62 -14.75 -10.15
C ARG A 401 20.59 -13.58 -10.25
N ASN A 402 20.32 -12.47 -9.57
CA ASN A 402 21.27 -11.36 -9.53
C ASN A 402 22.57 -11.76 -8.83
N ARG A 403 22.49 -12.63 -7.81
CA ARG A 403 23.64 -13.13 -7.04
C ARG A 403 24.43 -14.23 -7.73
N ARG A 404 23.92 -14.86 -8.77
CA ARG A 404 24.66 -15.77 -9.65
C ARG A 404 25.43 -14.92 -10.67
N GLN A 405 26.69 -14.57 -10.33
CA GLN A 405 27.42 -13.51 -11.02
C GLN A 405 28.26 -13.99 -12.20
N ARG A 406 28.57 -15.31 -12.23
CA ARG A 406 29.47 -15.87 -13.25
C ARG A 406 28.82 -15.87 -14.62
N THR A 407 29.52 -15.31 -15.59
CA THR A 407 29.13 -15.35 -17.00
C THR A 407 30.30 -15.83 -17.84
N VAL A 408 30.03 -16.69 -18.82
CA VAL A 408 31.00 -17.22 -19.75
C VAL A 408 30.54 -16.96 -21.15
N ALA A 409 31.42 -16.43 -22.02
CA ALA A 409 31.16 -16.18 -23.41
C ALA A 409 32.27 -16.79 -24.28
N PHE A 410 31.90 -17.48 -25.32
CA PHE A 410 32.84 -18.09 -26.26
C PHE A 410 32.21 -18.37 -27.63
N PRO A 411 33.02 -18.36 -28.68
CA PRO A 411 32.62 -18.88 -29.97
C PRO A 411 32.65 -20.42 -29.95
N ALA A 412 31.50 -21.03 -30.21
CA ALA A 412 31.31 -22.48 -30.27
C ALA A 412 31.32 -22.99 -31.72
N LYS A 413 31.58 -24.30 -31.86
CA LYS A 413 31.47 -24.99 -33.14
C LYS A 413 30.01 -25.02 -33.63
N LEU A 414 29.80 -25.34 -34.90
CA LEU A 414 28.48 -25.40 -35.52
C LEU A 414 27.54 -26.45 -34.85
N SER A 415 28.09 -27.43 -34.12
CA SER A 415 27.32 -28.34 -33.28
C SER A 415 26.40 -27.64 -32.27
N ALA A 416 26.77 -26.44 -31.83
CA ALA A 416 25.98 -25.61 -30.93
C ALA A 416 24.76 -24.94 -31.61
N LEU A 417 24.58 -25.06 -32.91
CA LEU A 417 23.40 -24.54 -33.63
C LEU A 417 22.08 -25.13 -33.11
N ARG A 418 22.12 -26.31 -32.52
CA ARG A 418 20.95 -26.99 -31.90
C ARG A 418 20.51 -26.32 -30.58
N LEU A 419 21.38 -25.54 -29.96
CA LEU A 419 21.12 -24.91 -28.70
C LEU A 419 20.34 -23.59 -28.91
N ARG A 420 19.56 -23.20 -27.91
CA ARG A 420 18.75 -21.98 -27.93
C ARG A 420 18.95 -21.14 -26.68
N PRO A 421 18.72 -19.84 -26.76
CA PRO A 421 18.64 -19.03 -25.56
C PRO A 421 17.61 -19.60 -24.58
N TRP A 422 17.86 -19.40 -23.29
CA TRP A 422 17.08 -19.88 -22.17
C TRP A 422 17.22 -21.37 -21.84
N GLU A 423 17.76 -22.19 -22.70
CA GLU A 423 18.07 -23.59 -22.39
C GLU A 423 19.21 -23.70 -21.39
N GLY A 424 19.19 -24.75 -20.57
CA GLY A 424 20.25 -25.10 -19.64
C GLY A 424 21.39 -25.83 -20.33
N ALA A 425 22.61 -25.57 -19.89
CA ALA A 425 23.78 -26.34 -20.30
C ALA A 425 24.73 -26.54 -19.14
N THR A 426 25.52 -27.58 -19.11
CA THR A 426 26.64 -27.72 -18.19
C THR A 426 27.89 -27.18 -18.89
N VAL A 427 28.56 -26.22 -18.26
CA VAL A 427 29.85 -25.69 -18.72
C VAL A 427 30.94 -26.52 -18.05
N ALA A 428 31.70 -27.29 -18.84
CA ALA A 428 32.78 -28.19 -18.37
C ALA A 428 34.07 -27.92 -19.18
N LEU A 429 34.59 -26.70 -19.10
CA LEU A 429 35.80 -26.27 -19.79
C LEU A 429 37.04 -26.61 -18.94
N ASP A 430 38.16 -26.86 -19.61
CA ASP A 430 39.44 -27.10 -18.94
C ASP A 430 39.77 -25.97 -17.96
N ARG A 431 40.28 -26.34 -16.80
CA ARG A 431 40.62 -25.42 -15.67
C ARG A 431 39.42 -24.74 -15.01
N LEU A 432 38.19 -25.08 -15.37
CA LEU A 432 36.99 -24.66 -14.65
C LEU A 432 36.34 -25.84 -13.95
N VAL A 433 35.88 -25.62 -12.72
CA VAL A 433 34.98 -26.56 -12.08
C VAL A 433 33.68 -26.56 -12.87
N PRO A 434 33.17 -27.71 -13.33
CA PRO A 434 31.94 -27.77 -14.07
C PRO A 434 30.78 -27.16 -13.28
N PHE A 435 29.93 -26.38 -13.94
CA PHE A 435 28.78 -25.74 -13.32
C PHE A 435 27.60 -25.68 -14.29
N PRO A 436 26.37 -25.70 -13.76
CA PRO A 436 25.17 -25.51 -14.57
C PRO A 436 25.06 -24.05 -14.99
N ALA A 437 24.65 -23.81 -16.21
CA ALA A 437 24.48 -22.49 -16.75
C ALA A 437 23.24 -22.41 -17.65
N ARG A 438 22.73 -21.22 -17.86
CA ARG A 438 21.65 -20.93 -18.78
C ARG A 438 22.19 -20.11 -19.95
N ILE A 439 21.83 -20.50 -21.15
CA ILE A 439 22.21 -19.76 -22.36
C ILE A 439 21.41 -18.45 -22.39
N THR A 440 22.10 -17.33 -22.26
CA THR A 440 21.50 -15.97 -22.26
C THR A 440 21.72 -15.24 -23.57
N GLY A 441 22.74 -15.65 -24.34
CA GLY A 441 23.02 -15.09 -25.67
C GLY A 441 23.39 -16.20 -26.65
N TRP A 442 22.87 -16.06 -27.87
CA TRP A 442 23.14 -16.97 -28.98
C TRP A 442 23.13 -16.17 -30.27
N SER A 443 24.17 -16.26 -31.06
CA SER A 443 24.21 -15.66 -32.39
C SER A 443 25.01 -16.53 -33.39
N LEU A 444 24.53 -16.57 -34.61
CA LEU A 444 25.24 -17.25 -35.69
C LEU A 444 26.41 -16.36 -36.13
N ALA A 445 27.62 -16.89 -36.07
CA ALA A 445 28.82 -16.18 -36.47
C ALA A 445 29.02 -16.27 -37.99
N GLN A 446 29.55 -15.18 -38.58
CA GLN A 446 29.76 -15.09 -40.04
C GLN A 446 30.73 -16.18 -40.60
N ASP A 447 31.61 -16.64 -39.76
CA ASP A 447 32.65 -17.64 -40.08
C ASP A 447 32.21 -19.11 -39.81
N GLY A 448 30.91 -19.33 -39.62
CA GLY A 448 30.33 -20.66 -39.54
C GLY A 448 30.43 -21.29 -38.14
N GLY A 449 30.08 -20.60 -37.13
CA GLY A 449 29.92 -21.13 -35.75
C GLY A 449 28.83 -20.41 -35.03
N VAL A 450 28.73 -20.63 -33.70
CA VAL A 450 27.73 -20.00 -32.85
C VAL A 450 28.43 -19.31 -31.69
N ASP A 451 28.21 -18.04 -31.53
CA ASP A 451 28.70 -17.32 -30.36
C ASP A 451 27.68 -17.49 -29.22
N LEU A 452 28.16 -18.00 -28.08
CA LEU A 452 27.35 -18.31 -26.92
C LEU A 452 27.72 -17.40 -25.75
N VAL A 453 26.69 -16.96 -25.02
CA VAL A 453 26.83 -16.34 -23.70
C VAL A 453 26.01 -17.15 -22.71
N LEU A 454 26.65 -17.58 -21.64
CA LEU A 454 26.02 -18.39 -20.60
C LEU A 454 26.17 -17.70 -19.27
N ALA A 455 25.08 -17.63 -18.52
CA ALA A 455 25.07 -17.17 -17.13
C ALA A 455 24.94 -18.36 -16.17
N GLU A 456 25.63 -18.33 -15.06
CA GLU A 456 25.52 -19.32 -14.00
C GLU A 456 24.07 -19.51 -13.58
N GLU A 457 23.66 -20.78 -13.45
CA GLU A 457 22.33 -21.18 -13.02
C GLU A 457 22.47 -22.09 -11.79
N ASP A 458 21.50 -22.01 -10.88
CA ASP A 458 21.48 -22.86 -9.69
C ASP A 458 20.03 -23.26 -9.41
N VAL A 459 19.80 -24.50 -9.06
CA VAL A 459 18.49 -25.02 -8.66
C VAL A 459 17.94 -24.25 -7.46
N ALA A 460 18.79 -23.78 -6.56
CA ALA A 460 18.41 -22.99 -5.40
C ALA A 460 17.65 -21.68 -5.74
N VAL A 461 17.88 -21.13 -6.94
CA VAL A 461 17.12 -19.96 -7.45
C VAL A 461 15.62 -20.22 -7.46
N TRP A 462 15.23 -21.47 -7.74
CA TRP A 462 13.86 -21.88 -7.99
C TRP A 462 13.19 -22.60 -6.82
N ASN A 463 13.99 -22.94 -5.79
CA ASN A 463 13.47 -23.57 -4.59
C ASN A 463 12.62 -22.58 -3.81
N TRP A 464 11.49 -23.07 -3.33
CA TRP A 464 10.57 -22.30 -2.50
C TRP A 464 10.13 -23.13 -1.30
N ASP A 465 10.45 -22.65 -0.11
CA ASP A 465 9.95 -23.19 1.15
C ASP A 465 9.10 -22.10 1.82
N PRO A 466 7.76 -22.26 1.83
CA PRO A 466 6.88 -21.25 2.43
C PRO A 466 7.21 -20.91 3.89
N ALA A 467 7.71 -21.88 4.64
CA ALA A 467 8.02 -21.66 6.06
C ALA A 467 9.27 -20.78 6.28
N LEU A 468 10.19 -20.76 5.30
CA LEU A 468 11.45 -20.01 5.38
C LEU A 468 11.44 -18.75 4.52
N ASP A 469 10.83 -18.84 3.36
CA ASP A 469 10.94 -17.83 2.30
C ASP A 469 9.78 -16.82 2.31
N GLU A 470 8.58 -17.27 2.72
CA GLU A 470 7.40 -16.39 2.74
C GLU A 470 7.39 -15.55 4.01
N ARG A 471 7.32 -14.26 3.82
CA ARG A 471 7.17 -13.30 4.91
C ARG A 471 5.68 -13.00 5.08
N ALA A 472 5.23 -12.97 6.32
CA ALA A 472 3.89 -12.51 6.62
C ALA A 472 3.71 -11.12 5.98
N THR A 473 2.59 -10.92 5.32
CA THR A 473 2.09 -9.59 5.08
C THR A 473 1.97 -8.99 6.47
N GLY A 474 2.95 -8.17 6.84
CA GLY A 474 2.78 -7.36 8.04
C GLY A 474 1.43 -6.68 7.84
N ASP A 475 0.55 -6.72 8.84
CA ASP A 475 -0.40 -5.64 8.97
C ASP A 475 0.47 -4.39 8.76
N SER A 476 0.32 -3.74 7.62
CA SER A 476 0.77 -2.35 7.50
C SER A 476 0.28 -1.76 8.80
N PRO A 477 1.16 -1.29 9.71
CA PRO A 477 0.66 -0.67 10.90
C PRO A 477 -0.36 0.27 10.32
N SER A 478 -1.63 0.02 10.62
CA SER A 478 -2.66 0.89 10.09
C SER A 478 -2.11 2.21 10.54
N VAL A 479 -1.63 2.98 9.57
CA VAL A 479 -1.31 4.37 9.84
C VAL A 479 -2.66 4.82 10.28
N VAL A 480 -2.86 4.80 11.60
CA VAL A 480 -3.98 5.48 12.19
C VAL A 480 -3.69 6.89 11.77
N LEU A 481 -4.16 7.20 10.58
CA LEU A 481 -4.24 8.59 10.12
C LEU A 481 -4.87 9.26 11.31
N PRO A 482 -4.16 10.18 11.98
CA PRO A 482 -4.69 10.78 13.18
C PRO A 482 -6.07 11.23 12.78
N ASN A 483 -7.08 10.53 13.31
CA ASN A 483 -8.46 10.84 12.97
C ASN A 483 -8.58 12.31 13.32
N PRO A 484 -8.75 13.24 12.36
CA PRO A 484 -8.81 14.66 12.64
C PRO A 484 -9.96 14.97 13.59
N GLY A 485 -10.81 13.99 13.88
CA GLY A 485 -11.85 14.03 14.90
C GLY A 485 -11.43 13.60 16.30
N ARG A 486 -10.21 13.06 16.52
CA ARG A 486 -9.73 12.72 17.87
C ARG A 486 -8.58 13.61 18.28
N ILE A 487 -8.88 14.57 19.13
CA ILE A 487 -7.87 15.35 19.84
C ILE A 487 -7.81 14.86 21.30
N ALA A 488 -6.61 14.76 21.87
CA ALA A 488 -6.44 14.27 23.23
C ALA A 488 -7.06 15.21 24.25
N THR A 489 -7.64 14.64 25.29
CA THR A 489 -8.10 15.40 26.47
C THR A 489 -6.88 15.90 27.24
N PRO A 490 -6.88 17.15 27.75
CA PRO A 490 -5.82 17.65 28.63
C PRO A 490 -5.58 16.70 29.81
N ALA A 491 -4.32 16.36 30.10
CA ALA A 491 -3.99 15.34 31.10
C ALA A 491 -4.32 15.80 32.53
N TRP A 492 -4.19 17.09 32.78
CA TRP A 492 -4.53 17.72 34.07
C TRP A 492 -5.10 19.12 33.88
N ILE A 493 -5.78 19.64 34.92
CA ILE A 493 -6.26 21.01 35.04
C ILE A 493 -6.02 21.47 36.47
N SER A 494 -5.47 22.65 36.65
CA SER A 494 -5.28 23.26 37.94
C SER A 494 -6.02 24.62 38.01
N VAL A 495 -6.51 24.98 39.18
CA VAL A 495 -7.26 26.20 39.44
C VAL A 495 -6.66 26.93 40.66
N GLU A 496 -6.21 28.14 40.46
CA GLU A 496 -5.78 28.98 41.56
C GLU A 496 -6.90 29.95 41.99
N THR A 497 -7.22 29.92 43.26
CA THR A 497 -8.18 30.81 43.87
C THR A 497 -7.47 31.80 44.80
N PRO A 498 -7.45 33.11 44.49
CA PRO A 498 -6.96 34.11 45.42
C PRO A 498 -7.82 34.16 46.68
N LEU A 499 -7.19 34.44 47.80
CA LEU A 499 -7.89 34.58 49.09
C LEU A 499 -8.54 35.98 49.23
N GLY A 500 -9.74 35.95 49.74
CA GLY A 500 -10.35 37.14 50.35
C GLY A 500 -10.92 38.20 49.42
N SER A 501 -11.10 37.89 48.13
CA SER A 501 -11.76 38.79 47.17
C SER A 501 -13.18 38.30 46.88
N ALA A 502 -14.17 39.18 47.03
CA ALA A 502 -15.55 38.89 46.62
C ALA A 502 -15.70 38.71 45.09
N PHE A 503 -14.68 39.09 44.34
CA PHE A 503 -14.55 38.85 42.88
C PHE A 503 -13.18 38.25 42.65
N ALA A 504 -13.05 36.96 42.95
CA ALA A 504 -11.81 36.26 42.69
C ALA A 504 -11.58 36.13 41.18
N ALA A 505 -10.57 36.81 40.66
CA ALA A 505 -10.02 36.45 39.36
C ALA A 505 -9.32 35.13 39.50
N LEU A 506 -10.01 34.05 39.11
CA LEU A 506 -9.44 32.74 39.09
C LEU A 506 -8.49 32.60 37.89
N SER A 507 -7.35 32.01 38.11
CA SER A 507 -6.50 31.52 37.02
C SER A 507 -6.62 30.02 36.94
N MET A 508 -6.73 29.54 35.71
CA MET A 508 -6.73 28.14 35.37
C MET A 508 -5.55 27.83 34.47
N ALA A 509 -4.95 26.69 34.67
CA ALA A 509 -3.96 26.12 33.78
C ALA A 509 -4.27 24.65 33.51
N TRP A 510 -3.93 24.18 32.33
CA TRP A 510 -4.12 22.79 31.96
C TRP A 510 -2.95 22.27 31.11
N ALA A 511 -2.83 20.95 31.04
CA ALA A 511 -1.80 20.33 30.25
C ALA A 511 -1.92 20.70 28.77
N PRO A 512 -0.88 21.24 28.14
CA PRO A 512 -0.90 21.52 26.71
C PRO A 512 -1.03 20.21 25.94
N VAL A 513 -1.92 20.20 24.96
CA VAL A 513 -2.10 19.05 24.07
C VAL A 513 -1.15 19.21 22.88
N ALA A 514 -0.20 18.28 22.74
CA ALA A 514 0.73 18.23 21.62
C ALA A 514 0.03 17.66 20.38
N SER A 515 -0.59 18.52 19.58
CA SER A 515 -1.23 18.14 18.32
C SER A 515 -1.08 19.24 17.28
N ALA A 516 -0.64 18.89 16.08
CA ALA A 516 -0.58 19.82 14.95
C ALA A 516 -1.98 20.29 14.50
N HIS A 517 -3.03 19.59 14.92
CA HIS A 517 -4.43 19.90 14.60
C HIS A 517 -5.13 20.72 15.68
N LEU A 518 -4.45 21.10 16.77
CA LEU A 518 -5.02 21.90 17.82
C LEU A 518 -5.41 23.30 17.29
N ALA A 519 -6.67 23.66 17.46
CA ALA A 519 -7.17 25.02 17.20
C ALA A 519 -7.17 25.87 18.48
N GLY A 520 -7.37 25.23 19.64
CA GLY A 520 -7.43 25.92 20.93
C GLY A 520 -8.10 25.06 21.99
N TYR A 521 -8.51 25.71 23.06
CA TYR A 521 -9.20 25.09 24.20
C TYR A 521 -10.52 25.84 24.49
N GLU A 522 -11.51 25.03 24.84
CA GLU A 522 -12.79 25.55 25.38
C GLU A 522 -12.80 25.33 26.86
N VAL A 523 -13.15 26.41 27.59
CA VAL A 523 -13.19 26.45 29.04
C VAL A 523 -14.60 26.74 29.52
N GLN A 524 -15.05 25.97 30.49
CA GLN A 524 -16.34 26.15 31.14
C GLN A 524 -16.20 26.16 32.67
N PHE A 525 -17.09 26.87 33.30
CA PHE A 525 -17.23 26.90 34.77
C PHE A 525 -18.68 26.70 35.16
N MET A 526 -18.91 26.23 36.36
CA MET A 526 -20.25 26.00 36.90
C MET A 526 -20.29 26.53 38.34
N PRO A 527 -20.89 27.70 38.59
CA PRO A 527 -21.13 28.20 39.94
C PRO A 527 -22.04 27.25 40.73
N ALA A 528 -21.80 27.10 42.03
CA ALA A 528 -22.57 26.20 42.87
C ALA A 528 -24.07 26.58 42.94
N SER A 529 -24.38 27.86 42.86
CA SER A 529 -25.75 28.37 42.84
C SER A 529 -26.53 28.12 41.57
N VAL A 530 -25.85 27.90 40.41
CA VAL A 530 -26.48 27.82 39.09
C VAL A 530 -26.58 26.42 38.60
N ALA A 531 -25.71 25.49 39.02
CA ALA A 531 -25.66 24.07 38.66
C ALA A 531 -25.68 23.77 37.15
N THR A 532 -25.28 24.75 36.32
CA THR A 532 -25.15 24.58 34.85
C THR A 532 -23.81 25.12 34.37
N TRP A 533 -23.23 24.41 33.37
CA TRP A 533 -21.96 24.82 32.80
C TRP A 533 -22.10 26.06 31.92
N GLN A 534 -21.31 27.08 32.23
CA GLN A 534 -21.23 28.34 31.47
C GLN A 534 -19.91 28.40 30.69
N GLY A 535 -19.96 28.83 29.42
CA GLY A 535 -18.77 29.05 28.60
C GLY A 535 -18.01 30.30 29.08
N TYR A 536 -16.68 30.15 29.20
CA TYR A 536 -15.81 31.29 29.49
C TYR A 536 -15.08 31.80 28.23
N GLY A 537 -14.91 30.97 27.25
CA GLY A 537 -14.28 31.30 25.99
C GLY A 537 -13.40 30.20 25.45
N ALA A 538 -12.81 30.44 24.28
CA ALA A 538 -11.86 29.55 23.62
C ALA A 538 -10.59 30.34 23.28
N GLY A 539 -9.42 29.72 23.46
CA GLY A 539 -8.13 30.36 23.16
C GLY A 539 -7.05 29.34 22.89
N LEU A 540 -5.95 29.79 22.29
CA LEU A 540 -4.79 28.94 21.98
C LEU A 540 -3.89 28.64 23.19
N GLY A 541 -3.99 29.48 24.24
CA GLY A 541 -3.19 29.33 25.46
C GLY A 541 -3.67 28.19 26.34
N ALA A 542 -2.76 27.60 27.09
CA ALA A 542 -3.07 26.61 28.11
C ALA A 542 -3.41 27.20 29.47
N THR A 543 -3.83 28.48 29.52
CA THR A 543 -4.22 29.21 30.72
C THR A 543 -5.39 30.15 30.44
N ALA A 544 -6.23 30.33 31.42
CA ALA A 544 -7.28 31.34 31.43
C ALA A 544 -7.26 32.10 32.77
N ALA A 545 -7.49 33.40 32.75
CA ALA A 545 -7.50 34.23 33.95
C ALA A 545 -8.71 35.16 33.93
N GLY A 546 -9.13 35.63 35.11
CA GLY A 546 -10.21 36.57 35.25
C GLY A 546 -11.63 35.98 35.25
N ILE A 547 -11.78 34.69 35.55
CA ILE A 547 -13.11 34.06 35.67
C ILE A 547 -13.80 34.60 36.92
N PRO A 548 -14.92 35.37 36.78
CA PRO A 548 -15.59 35.95 37.90
C PRO A 548 -16.42 34.89 38.65
N THR A 549 -16.07 34.60 39.88
CA THR A 549 -16.92 33.79 40.76
C THR A 549 -16.73 34.20 42.21
N ALA A 550 -17.82 34.29 42.93
CA ALA A 550 -17.86 34.61 44.37
C ALA A 550 -18.14 33.35 45.24
N GLU A 551 -18.32 32.22 44.61
CA GLU A 551 -18.76 30.97 45.27
C GLU A 551 -17.95 29.76 44.79
N PRO A 552 -17.97 28.63 45.51
CA PRO A 552 -17.38 27.37 45.05
C PRO A 552 -17.86 27.02 43.65
N THR A 553 -16.94 26.72 42.76
CA THR A 553 -17.24 26.57 41.34
C THR A 553 -16.49 25.36 40.79
N ALA A 554 -17.14 24.57 39.98
CA ALA A 554 -16.48 23.52 39.22
C ALA A 554 -15.95 24.09 37.89
N PHE A 555 -14.84 23.56 37.42
CA PHE A 555 -14.14 24.00 36.22
C PHE A 555 -13.82 22.81 35.34
N ARG A 556 -13.89 23.02 34.03
CA ARG A 556 -13.44 22.04 33.04
C ARG A 556 -12.89 22.67 31.78
N ALA A 557 -11.98 21.98 31.13
CA ALA A 557 -11.42 22.37 29.86
C ALA A 557 -11.38 21.18 28.90
N ARG A 558 -11.48 21.47 27.61
CA ARG A 558 -11.26 20.50 26.53
C ARG A 558 -10.49 21.12 25.38
N ALA A 559 -9.77 20.28 24.63
CA ALA A 559 -9.09 20.69 23.43
C ALA A 559 -10.07 20.71 22.24
N VAL A 560 -9.88 21.65 21.33
CA VAL A 560 -10.65 21.84 20.10
C VAL A 560 -9.71 21.73 18.91
N ALA A 561 -10.02 20.85 17.96
CA ALA A 561 -9.26 20.71 16.73
C ALA A 561 -9.69 21.74 15.67
N ARG A 562 -8.81 22.01 14.70
CA ARG A 562 -9.12 22.88 13.55
C ARG A 562 -10.29 22.37 12.70
N SER A 563 -10.58 21.08 12.76
CA SER A 563 -11.76 20.45 12.11
C SER A 563 -13.07 20.70 12.86
N GLY A 564 -13.04 21.37 14.02
CA GLY A 564 -14.19 21.52 14.92
C GLY A 564 -14.43 20.34 15.85
N ALA A 565 -13.68 19.23 15.71
CA ALA A 565 -13.76 18.11 16.63
C ALA A 565 -13.24 18.50 18.01
N VAL A 566 -13.86 17.95 19.07
CA VAL A 566 -13.53 18.28 20.46
C VAL A 566 -13.09 17.03 21.23
N SER A 567 -12.18 17.22 22.20
CA SER A 567 -11.82 16.15 23.13
C SER A 567 -12.90 15.94 24.20
N GLY A 568 -12.72 14.92 25.03
CA GLY A 568 -13.43 14.83 26.29
C GLY A 568 -13.12 16.02 27.20
N TRP A 569 -14.02 16.30 28.12
CA TRP A 569 -13.80 17.28 29.18
C TRP A 569 -12.83 16.75 30.24
N ARG A 570 -11.89 17.58 30.66
CA ARG A 570 -11.12 17.38 31.90
C ARG A 570 -11.65 18.36 32.96
N GLU A 571 -12.03 17.81 34.12
CA GLU A 571 -12.51 18.59 35.23
C GLU A 571 -11.41 18.81 36.26
N ALA A 572 -11.40 19.98 36.92
CA ALA A 572 -10.54 20.25 38.06
C ALA A 572 -11.09 19.49 39.29
N LEU A 573 -10.30 18.54 39.81
CA LEU A 573 -10.61 17.79 41.00
C LEU A 573 -9.97 18.45 42.21
N ALA A 574 -10.78 19.14 43.02
CA ALA A 574 -10.33 19.65 44.29
C ALA A 574 -10.15 18.50 45.29
N PRO A 575 -9.05 18.47 46.07
CA PRO A 575 -8.89 17.49 47.12
C PRO A 575 -9.90 17.72 48.26
N ALA A 576 -10.10 16.75 49.11
CA ALA A 576 -10.94 16.91 50.30
C ALA A 576 -10.38 18.03 51.23
N ALA A 577 -11.27 18.71 51.91
CA ALA A 577 -10.85 19.72 52.88
C ALA A 577 -10.18 19.05 54.10
N VAL A 578 -9.29 19.81 54.73
CA VAL A 578 -8.70 19.41 56.02
C VAL A 578 -9.80 19.11 57.04
N SER A 579 -9.78 17.93 57.65
CA SER A 579 -10.77 17.54 58.61
C SER A 579 -10.32 17.87 60.05
N ALA A 580 -11.25 18.42 60.86
CA ALA A 580 -11.04 18.73 62.28
C ALA A 580 -9.69 19.45 62.57
N PRO A 581 -9.39 20.58 61.90
CA PRO A 581 -8.16 21.31 62.17
C PRO A 581 -8.17 21.84 63.61
N THR A 582 -7.04 21.76 64.29
CA THR A 582 -6.85 22.32 65.64
C THR A 582 -5.56 23.12 65.69
N ALA A 583 -5.53 24.12 66.58
CA ALA A 583 -4.33 24.85 66.88
C ALA A 583 -4.07 24.82 68.37
N THR A 584 -2.83 24.54 68.76
CA THR A 584 -2.43 24.43 70.16
C THR A 584 -1.19 25.26 70.42
N GLY A 585 -1.18 26.03 71.46
CA GLY A 585 0.01 26.80 71.82
C GLY A 585 1.15 25.89 72.29
N ILE A 586 2.34 26.18 71.81
CA ILE A 586 3.60 25.53 72.22
C ILE A 586 4.62 26.61 72.58
N ALA A 587 5.73 26.22 73.23
CA ALA A 587 6.77 27.15 73.61
C ALA A 587 7.32 27.91 72.40
N GLY A 588 7.12 29.25 72.33
CA GLY A 588 7.52 30.11 71.25
C GLY A 588 6.82 29.86 69.91
N GLY A 589 5.61 29.21 69.91
CA GLY A 589 4.92 28.90 68.69
C GLY A 589 3.50 28.39 68.82
N VAL A 590 2.98 27.89 67.70
CA VAL A 590 1.68 27.24 67.57
C VAL A 590 1.82 25.95 66.80
N ARG A 591 1.24 24.86 67.28
CA ARG A 591 1.13 23.61 66.56
C ARG A 591 -0.23 23.50 65.89
N LEU A 592 -0.21 23.20 64.60
CA LEU A 592 -1.41 22.83 63.84
C LEU A 592 -1.51 21.33 63.68
N SER A 593 -2.70 20.75 63.96
CA SER A 593 -2.97 19.34 63.80
C SER A 593 -4.38 19.09 63.27
N GLY A 594 -4.65 17.89 62.77
CA GLY A 594 -5.94 17.45 62.20
C GLY A 594 -5.77 16.34 61.14
N GLY A 595 -6.83 16.04 60.41
CA GLY A 595 -6.78 15.04 59.35
C GLY A 595 -6.26 15.59 58.05
N PHE A 596 -5.13 15.06 57.58
CA PHE A 596 -4.58 15.39 56.24
C PHE A 596 -5.30 14.52 55.21
N PRO A 597 -5.91 15.08 54.15
CA PRO A 597 -6.62 14.32 53.14
C PRO A 597 -5.69 13.44 52.29
N ALA A 598 -6.15 12.21 51.96
CA ALA A 598 -5.35 11.24 51.20
C ALA A 598 -5.09 11.65 49.74
N ASP A 599 -5.93 12.52 49.19
CA ASP A 599 -5.85 13.05 47.82
C ASP A 599 -5.09 14.39 47.75
N ALA A 600 -4.53 14.85 48.88
CA ALA A 600 -3.70 16.02 48.97
C ALA A 600 -2.20 15.64 49.01
N VAL A 601 -1.35 16.51 48.46
CA VAL A 601 0.12 16.33 48.53
C VAL A 601 0.76 17.38 49.46
N ARG A 602 0.10 18.50 49.72
CA ARG A 602 0.57 19.60 50.59
C ARG A 602 -0.60 20.45 51.12
N LEU A 603 -0.29 21.29 52.06
CA LEU A 603 -1.23 22.26 52.59
C LEU A 603 -0.76 23.70 52.29
N GLN A 604 -1.70 24.57 52.11
CA GLN A 604 -1.47 26.02 52.19
C GLN A 604 -2.04 26.50 53.53
N VAL A 605 -1.17 27.17 54.26
CA VAL A 605 -1.50 27.74 55.60
C VAL A 605 -1.56 29.22 55.49
N PHE A 606 -2.60 29.81 55.99
CA PHE A 606 -2.82 31.27 56.06
C PHE A 606 -2.88 31.69 57.52
N GLU A 607 -2.18 32.76 57.85
CA GLU A 607 -1.98 33.29 59.18
C GLU A 607 -2.45 34.73 59.27
N ALA A 608 -3.16 35.08 60.35
CA ALA A 608 -3.50 36.47 60.67
C ALA A 608 -3.35 36.73 62.19
N SER A 609 -3.17 38.01 62.53
CA SER A 609 -3.16 38.47 63.93
C SER A 609 -4.55 38.75 64.50
N SER A 610 -5.60 38.62 63.70
CA SER A 610 -7.00 38.80 64.06
C SER A 610 -7.87 37.75 63.36
N ASN A 611 -9.10 37.57 63.84
CA ASN A 611 -10.06 36.68 63.18
C ASN A 611 -10.62 37.32 61.90
N SER A 612 -9.75 37.49 60.91
CA SER A 612 -10.09 38.08 59.61
C SER A 612 -9.35 37.36 58.50
N LEU A 613 -10.07 36.63 57.69
CA LEU A 613 -9.50 35.93 56.51
C LEU A 613 -8.92 36.98 55.50
N ALA A 614 -9.55 38.11 55.39
CA ALA A 614 -9.08 39.18 54.50
C ALA A 614 -7.71 39.76 54.92
N ALA A 615 -7.35 39.67 56.20
CA ALA A 615 -6.06 40.06 56.72
C ALA A 615 -5.04 38.90 56.75
N ALA A 616 -5.44 37.71 56.40
CA ALA A 616 -4.59 36.52 56.46
C ALA A 616 -3.57 36.50 55.30
N GLN A 617 -2.34 36.18 55.61
CA GLN A 617 -1.26 36.04 54.66
C GLN A 617 -0.92 34.57 54.48
N LYS A 618 -0.76 34.14 53.21
CA LYS A 618 -0.27 32.82 52.91
C LYS A 618 1.18 32.67 53.40
N LEU A 619 1.44 31.67 54.19
CA LEU A 619 2.81 31.32 54.59
C LEU A 619 3.59 30.68 53.43
N ALA A 620 4.89 30.95 53.38
CA ALA A 620 5.76 30.37 52.36
C ALA A 620 5.94 28.84 52.57
N ALA A 621 5.79 28.38 53.81
CA ALA A 621 5.87 26.96 54.13
C ALA A 621 4.56 26.25 53.70
N GLU A 622 4.68 25.18 52.92
CA GLU A 622 3.58 24.30 52.48
C GLU A 622 3.77 22.90 53.07
N PRO A 623 3.25 22.63 54.29
CA PRO A 623 3.42 21.36 54.96
C PRO A 623 2.85 20.17 54.16
N THR A 624 3.52 19.03 54.17
CA THR A 624 3.06 17.75 53.59
C THR A 624 2.36 16.83 54.61
N SER A 625 2.15 17.33 55.82
CA SER A 625 1.38 16.66 56.85
C SER A 625 0.73 17.69 57.76
N LEU A 626 -0.33 17.32 58.44
CA LEU A 626 -1.02 18.18 59.42
C LEU A 626 -0.65 17.80 60.85
N PHE A 627 0.63 17.85 61.14
CA PHE A 627 1.26 17.92 62.43
C PHE A 627 2.47 18.82 62.26
N TRP A 628 2.23 20.14 62.31
CA TRP A 628 3.21 21.14 61.88
C TRP A 628 3.31 22.28 62.88
N ASP A 629 4.54 22.62 63.23
CA ASP A 629 4.85 23.68 64.21
C ASP A 629 5.24 24.96 63.55
N ARG A 630 4.53 26.01 63.85
CA ARG A 630 4.84 27.38 63.46
C ARG A 630 5.50 28.10 64.66
N THR A 631 6.79 28.33 64.58
CA THR A 631 7.62 28.95 65.61
C THR A 631 7.96 30.39 65.32
N GLY A 632 8.60 31.09 66.26
CA GLY A 632 9.06 32.48 66.11
C GLY A 632 8.10 33.49 66.70
N PHE A 633 7.26 33.09 67.66
CA PHE A 633 6.35 33.96 68.38
C PHE A 633 6.86 34.23 69.81
N THR A 634 6.52 35.40 70.35
CA THR A 634 6.69 35.67 71.77
C THR A 634 5.49 35.13 72.56
N THR A 635 5.75 34.66 73.79
CA THR A 635 4.70 34.20 74.73
C THR A 635 3.55 35.20 74.79
N GLY A 636 2.33 34.68 74.68
CA GLY A 636 1.12 35.50 74.69
C GLY A 636 0.63 36.00 73.35
N GLN A 637 1.37 35.82 72.29
CA GLN A 637 0.91 36.13 70.90
C GLN A 637 -0.16 35.17 70.42
N THR A 638 -1.34 35.69 70.06
CA THR A 638 -2.45 34.91 69.51
C THR A 638 -2.43 35.00 67.99
N ARG A 639 -2.67 33.90 67.29
CA ARG A 639 -2.76 33.81 65.85
C ARG A 639 -3.99 33.03 65.43
N TRP A 640 -4.54 33.36 64.27
CA TRP A 640 -5.64 32.69 63.58
C TRP A 640 -5.12 32.05 62.34
N TYR A 641 -5.53 30.78 62.08
CA TYR A 641 -5.06 30.00 60.92
C TYR A 641 -6.24 29.47 60.12
N TRP A 642 -6.09 29.50 58.82
CA TRP A 642 -6.94 28.85 57.84
C TRP A 642 -6.06 27.92 57.03
N LEU A 643 -6.58 26.73 56.69
CA LEU A 643 -5.85 25.70 55.98
C LEU A 643 -6.66 25.26 54.79
N ARG A 644 -5.98 24.98 53.69
CA ARG A 644 -6.56 24.26 52.58
C ARG A 644 -5.56 23.25 52.04
N SER A 645 -6.08 22.08 51.64
CA SER A 645 -5.29 21.03 50.98
C SER A 645 -5.08 21.33 49.51
N VAL A 646 -3.98 20.84 48.96
CA VAL A 646 -3.60 21.01 47.56
C VAL A 646 -3.33 19.65 46.96
N SER A 647 -3.99 19.30 45.82
CA SER A 647 -3.76 18.08 45.06
C SER A 647 -2.42 18.11 44.30
N ALA A 648 -2.01 16.98 43.75
CA ALA A 648 -0.84 16.88 42.91
C ALA A 648 -0.91 17.77 41.67
N GLU A 649 -2.10 18.06 41.16
CA GLU A 649 -2.36 18.91 40.00
C GLU A 649 -2.39 20.40 40.38
N GLY A 650 -2.33 20.72 41.67
CA GLY A 650 -2.36 22.12 42.17
C GLY A 650 -3.76 22.62 42.52
N ASN A 651 -4.81 21.81 42.38
CA ASN A 651 -6.17 22.17 42.79
C ASN A 651 -6.27 22.27 44.32
N VAL A 652 -7.05 23.21 44.79
CA VAL A 652 -7.17 23.54 46.22
C VAL A 652 -8.55 23.17 46.76
N SER A 653 -8.60 22.71 48.01
CA SER A 653 -9.86 22.45 48.70
C SER A 653 -10.55 23.74 49.19
N ALA A 654 -11.75 23.56 49.71
CA ALA A 654 -12.34 24.57 50.54
C ALA A 654 -11.44 24.85 51.77
N LEU A 655 -11.50 26.10 52.30
CA LEU A 655 -10.77 26.49 53.50
C LEU A 655 -11.39 25.82 54.74
N ALA A 656 -10.54 25.33 55.57
CA ALA A 656 -10.87 24.84 56.91
C ALA A 656 -10.34 25.85 57.98
N GLY A 657 -11.10 26.14 58.96
CA GLY A 657 -10.79 27.13 59.98
C GLY A 657 -11.83 28.28 60.07
N PRO A 658 -11.63 29.34 60.84
CA PRO A 658 -10.40 29.62 61.62
C PRO A 658 -10.17 28.70 62.81
N VAL A 659 -8.91 28.33 63.01
CA VAL A 659 -8.42 27.80 64.26
C VAL A 659 -7.46 28.78 64.90
N THR A 660 -7.46 28.89 66.22
CA THR A 660 -6.67 29.88 66.93
C THR A 660 -5.94 29.30 68.11
N ALA A 661 -4.73 29.80 68.34
CA ALA A 661 -3.97 29.46 69.55
C ALA A 661 -3.08 30.65 69.96
N THR A 662 -2.70 30.64 71.21
CA THR A 662 -1.75 31.61 71.79
C THR A 662 -0.46 30.91 72.10
N ALA A 663 0.69 31.45 71.66
CA ALA A 663 2.02 30.92 71.94
C ALA A 663 2.31 30.91 73.45
N LEU A 664 2.85 29.81 73.92
CA LEU A 664 3.23 29.59 75.32
C LEU A 664 4.62 30.13 75.62
#